data_61d2207c8c57c9d78d9d76842f7c5488
#
_entry.id   61d2207c8c57c9d78d9d76842f7c5488
#
_cell.length_a   1.000
_cell.length_b   1.000
_cell.length_c   1.000
_cell.angle_alpha   90.00
_cell.angle_beta   90.00
_cell.angle_gamma   90.00
#
_symmetry.space_group_name_H-M   'P 1'
#
loop_
_entity.id
_entity.type
_entity.pdbx_description
1 polymer ?
#
loop_
_entity_poly.entity_id
_entity_poly.type
_entity_poly.pdbx_seq_one_letter_code
_entity_poly.pdbx_strand_id
1 'polypeptide(L)'
;APLHHTLTYKAPAGLPLQPGCLVLAPLGRRQVTGYILAVHARHDSSHKIKPISEVLANKPLFPATMIALFRWVAEYYQYPLGEVIKTALPAGLTAASGRRISLTAAGAAEIPRHPDGPAWLATLLDKGKLSPGPTRLLWRHAKDRHLLEKWGEQGLVLIEEIITEATAKSRTVLCASLNLAAARNCPELKKSESKTLELLRDLAGAANNPVPRPLLASHYGGARQALQTLAAKNLLTLAERPVYRDPFGDPPQFFAEPARLTAEQREVMAALQPAIAAGKFSPFLLHGITGSGKTEIYLQAARQTLATGRGVLVMVPEIALTTQLEAHFISRFGEQVALLHSGLSQGERFDQWQRIVNNEARIVIGARSAIFAPLADPGLIIVDEEHDGAYKQEDGLRYQGRDLAILRGTLAKATVILGSATPSVISYQHALNGKYQLLNMAHRVEEKELPRVEIVNLQAIKTVSGQPPLFSMELIHAIRRNLAAGDQSLIFLNRRGFASLMLCRDCGLAVRCPSCQVSLTMHKGSKKLLCHYCGHTVRGETSCEQCQSTNLVPIGFGTERLEAELRKRFPKARIARLDRDTSLNRKDLLTILKGVHDREIDILIGTQMIAKGHHFPHVTLVGVVLADTGLGLPDFRAGERTFQLLTQVTGRAGRGDKPGLVIIQSLNPDHYSIATARLHDYRGLFDREIELRRALRFPPFSRLINLRIEGEQENQVKKCALALADRARHLAKTHPAVAVLGPAPAPLAKLHGRFRWQLLLKSANLGALHGFAGVLLAAHKASASGSSIKLSLDVDPENML
;
A
#
# COMPACT_ATOMS: atom_id res chain seq x y z
N ALA A 1 -7.05 -18.01 13.80
CA ALA A 1 -6.52 -17.84 15.17
C ALA A 1 -5.09 -17.32 15.12
N PRO A 2 -4.65 -16.45 16.04
CA PRO A 2 -3.29 -15.91 16.06
C PRO A 2 -2.27 -16.91 16.63
N LEU A 3 -2.20 -18.08 16.01
CA LEU A 3 -1.27 -19.15 16.39
C LEU A 3 0.02 -19.03 15.58
N HIS A 4 1.16 -19.29 16.23
CA HIS A 4 2.47 -19.33 15.58
C HIS A 4 2.83 -20.72 15.03
N HIS A 5 2.03 -21.74 15.35
CA HIS A 5 2.21 -23.13 14.90
C HIS A 5 0.96 -23.64 14.18
N THR A 6 1.12 -24.65 13.36
CA THR A 6 0.04 -25.35 12.67
C THR A 6 -0.58 -26.42 13.57
N LEU A 7 -1.85 -26.72 13.34
CA LEU A 7 -2.58 -27.77 14.04
C LEU A 7 -2.99 -28.86 13.05
N THR A 8 -3.06 -30.10 13.52
CA THR A 8 -3.49 -31.26 12.73
C THR A 8 -4.90 -31.68 13.11
N TYR A 9 -5.75 -31.94 12.11
CA TYR A 9 -7.12 -32.40 12.27
C TYR A 9 -7.40 -33.61 11.37
N LYS A 10 -8.38 -34.42 11.76
CA LYS A 10 -8.88 -35.52 10.93
C LYS A 10 -9.80 -34.97 9.83
N ALA A 11 -9.52 -35.37 8.58
CA ALA A 11 -10.37 -35.02 7.46
C ALA A 11 -11.70 -35.80 7.48
N PRO A 12 -12.84 -35.20 7.05
CA PRO A 12 -14.08 -35.96 6.81
C PRO A 12 -13.88 -36.99 5.70
N ALA A 13 -14.52 -38.14 5.84
CA ALA A 13 -14.44 -39.20 4.83
C ALA A 13 -15.16 -38.76 3.53
N GLY A 14 -14.57 -39.09 2.38
CA GLY A 14 -15.20 -38.88 1.06
C GLY A 14 -15.12 -37.46 0.50
N LEU A 15 -14.49 -36.50 1.17
CA LEU A 15 -14.31 -35.13 0.64
C LEU A 15 -12.88 -34.93 0.12
N PRO A 16 -12.68 -34.57 -1.16
CA PRO A 16 -11.36 -34.28 -1.72
C PRO A 16 -10.85 -32.94 -1.22
N LEU A 17 -10.23 -32.89 -0.04
CA LEU A 17 -9.64 -31.69 0.53
C LEU A 17 -8.32 -31.35 -0.12
N GLN A 18 -8.12 -30.08 -0.42
CA GLN A 18 -6.90 -29.55 -1.03
C GLN A 18 -6.31 -28.41 -0.19
N PRO A 19 -4.99 -28.20 -0.25
CA PRO A 19 -4.38 -27.01 0.31
C PRO A 19 -5.03 -25.73 -0.25
N GLY A 20 -5.29 -24.75 0.63
CA GLY A 20 -6.02 -23.52 0.28
C GLY A 20 -7.52 -23.54 0.58
N CYS A 21 -8.12 -24.69 0.88
CA CYS A 21 -9.51 -24.78 1.30
C CYS A 21 -9.75 -24.17 2.67
N LEU A 22 -10.93 -23.57 2.88
CA LEU A 22 -11.37 -22.99 4.14
C LEU A 22 -12.20 -24.00 4.93
N VAL A 23 -11.86 -24.20 6.19
CA VAL A 23 -12.53 -25.13 7.10
C VAL A 23 -12.89 -24.48 8.42
N LEU A 24 -13.86 -25.07 9.08
CA LEU A 24 -14.20 -24.82 10.49
C LEU A 24 -13.62 -25.94 11.35
N ALA A 25 -12.87 -25.59 12.37
CA ALA A 25 -12.20 -26.57 13.22
C ALA A 25 -12.28 -26.19 14.70
N PRO A 26 -12.37 -27.16 15.63
CA PRO A 26 -12.43 -26.91 17.05
C PRO A 26 -11.05 -26.51 17.61
N LEU A 27 -10.99 -25.38 18.32
CA LEU A 27 -9.80 -24.91 19.06
C LEU A 27 -10.17 -24.72 20.54
N GLY A 28 -9.81 -25.67 21.37
CA GLY A 28 -10.30 -25.74 22.75
C GLY A 28 -11.81 -25.96 22.78
N ARG A 29 -12.55 -25.02 23.40
CA ARG A 29 -14.03 -24.97 23.44
C ARG A 29 -14.64 -24.13 22.30
N ARG A 30 -13.81 -23.58 21.38
CA ARG A 30 -14.25 -22.64 20.35
C ARG A 30 -14.19 -23.27 18.97
N GLN A 31 -15.06 -22.82 18.09
CA GLN A 31 -14.97 -23.09 16.66
C GLN A 31 -14.24 -21.93 15.98
N VAL A 32 -13.21 -22.25 15.19
CA VAL A 32 -12.41 -21.24 14.47
C VAL A 32 -12.29 -21.60 13.00
N THR A 33 -12.28 -20.57 12.15
CA THR A 33 -11.95 -20.76 10.75
C THR A 33 -10.44 -20.98 10.57
N GLY A 34 -10.09 -21.92 9.72
CA GLY A 34 -8.72 -22.27 9.36
C GLY A 34 -8.56 -22.57 7.88
N TYR A 35 -7.30 -22.55 7.42
CA TYR A 35 -6.95 -22.89 6.04
C TYR A 35 -6.16 -24.18 6.02
N ILE A 36 -6.48 -25.08 5.09
CA ILE A 36 -5.70 -26.30 4.89
C ILE A 36 -4.36 -25.93 4.27
N LEU A 37 -3.25 -26.32 4.89
CA LEU A 37 -1.90 -26.07 4.41
C LEU A 37 -1.27 -27.29 3.77
N ALA A 38 -1.64 -28.50 4.25
CA ALA A 38 -1.20 -29.77 3.72
C ALA A 38 -2.22 -30.85 4.07
N VAL A 39 -2.28 -31.90 3.26
CA VAL A 39 -3.06 -33.12 3.51
C VAL A 39 -2.08 -34.29 3.56
N HIS A 40 -2.16 -35.10 4.60
CA HIS A 40 -1.30 -36.26 4.81
C HIS A 40 -2.15 -37.54 4.89
N ALA A 41 -1.68 -38.61 4.29
CA ALA A 41 -2.38 -39.91 4.34
C ALA A 41 -2.36 -40.51 5.76
N ARG A 42 -1.28 -40.30 6.50
CA ARG A 42 -1.09 -40.75 7.89
C ARG A 42 -0.40 -39.65 8.70
N HIS A 43 -0.69 -39.59 9.97
CA HIS A 43 -0.02 -38.71 10.92
C HIS A 43 0.10 -39.44 12.26
N ASP A 44 1.31 -39.72 12.68
CA ASP A 44 1.59 -40.30 13.98
C ASP A 44 1.56 -39.18 15.03
N SER A 45 0.59 -39.28 15.94
CA SER A 45 0.44 -38.34 17.04
C SER A 45 0.15 -39.08 18.35
N SER A 46 0.85 -38.68 19.38
CA SER A 46 0.56 -39.14 20.75
C SER A 46 -0.76 -38.59 21.31
N HIS A 47 -1.36 -37.62 20.61
CA HIS A 47 -2.57 -36.93 21.04
C HIS A 47 -3.76 -37.32 20.16
N LYS A 48 -4.97 -37.35 20.76
CA LYS A 48 -6.22 -37.58 20.02
C LYS A 48 -6.48 -36.46 19.03
N ILE A 49 -6.42 -36.76 17.74
CA ILE A 49 -6.68 -35.81 16.67
C ILE A 49 -8.19 -35.59 16.55
N LYS A 50 -8.63 -34.32 16.67
CA LYS A 50 -10.04 -33.93 16.51
C LYS A 50 -10.42 -33.87 15.04
N PRO A 51 -11.68 -34.14 14.65
CA PRO A 51 -12.14 -33.96 13.27
C PRO A 51 -12.34 -32.47 12.95
N ILE A 52 -12.25 -32.13 11.66
CA ILE A 52 -12.75 -30.87 11.11
C ILE A 52 -14.28 -30.87 11.31
N SER A 53 -14.83 -29.74 11.76
CA SER A 53 -16.28 -29.62 12.00
C SER A 53 -17.06 -29.46 10.70
N GLU A 54 -16.55 -28.63 9.78
CA GLU A 54 -17.21 -28.31 8.51
C GLU A 54 -16.19 -27.81 7.46
N VAL A 55 -16.48 -28.07 6.20
CA VAL A 55 -15.75 -27.51 5.06
C VAL A 55 -16.54 -26.35 4.49
N LEU A 56 -16.06 -25.13 4.72
CA LEU A 56 -16.73 -23.89 4.34
C LEU A 56 -16.51 -23.51 2.86
N ALA A 57 -15.42 -23.95 2.25
CA ALA A 57 -15.15 -23.78 0.83
C ALA A 57 -14.44 -25.03 0.28
N ASN A 58 -15.11 -25.72 -0.66
CA ASN A 58 -14.57 -26.91 -1.32
C ASN A 58 -13.49 -26.59 -2.37
N LYS A 59 -13.50 -25.35 -2.88
CA LYS A 59 -12.45 -24.87 -3.80
C LYS A 59 -11.39 -24.10 -3.04
N PRO A 60 -10.09 -24.27 -3.39
CA PRO A 60 -9.03 -23.49 -2.81
C PRO A 60 -9.22 -21.99 -3.05
N LEU A 61 -9.03 -21.18 -2.01
CA LEU A 61 -9.07 -19.71 -2.09
C LEU A 61 -7.77 -19.12 -2.66
N PHE A 62 -6.70 -19.89 -2.62
CA PHE A 62 -5.39 -19.55 -3.15
C PHE A 62 -4.64 -20.82 -3.56
N PRO A 63 -3.74 -20.74 -4.55
CA PRO A 63 -2.97 -21.91 -5.00
C PRO A 63 -1.96 -22.37 -3.92
N ALA A 64 -1.68 -23.67 -3.90
CA ALA A 64 -0.75 -24.30 -2.93
C ALA A 64 0.66 -23.68 -2.98
N THR A 65 1.08 -23.16 -4.14
CA THR A 65 2.37 -22.47 -4.35
C THR A 65 2.56 -21.26 -3.45
N MET A 66 1.47 -20.62 -2.99
CA MET A 66 1.53 -19.48 -2.09
C MET A 66 1.83 -19.83 -0.64
N ILE A 67 1.71 -21.10 -0.24
CA ILE A 67 1.94 -21.53 1.15
C ILE A 67 3.39 -21.27 1.57
N ALA A 68 4.35 -21.50 0.68
CA ALA A 68 5.76 -21.22 0.94
C ALA A 68 5.99 -19.72 1.20
N LEU A 69 5.35 -18.84 0.42
CA LEU A 69 5.38 -17.40 0.63
C LEU A 69 4.80 -17.03 2.01
N PHE A 70 3.63 -17.55 2.37
CA PHE A 70 2.99 -17.27 3.65
C PHE A 70 3.82 -17.73 4.85
N ARG A 71 4.45 -18.91 4.78
CA ARG A 71 5.34 -19.42 5.82
C ARG A 71 6.56 -18.53 6.00
N TRP A 72 7.21 -18.16 4.90
CA TRP A 72 8.36 -17.27 4.94
C TRP A 72 8.00 -15.89 5.53
N VAL A 73 6.87 -15.30 5.12
CA VAL A 73 6.38 -14.03 5.65
C VAL A 73 6.10 -14.12 7.15
N ALA A 74 5.49 -15.21 7.61
CA ALA A 74 5.20 -15.43 9.02
C ALA A 74 6.50 -15.51 9.86
N GLU A 75 7.49 -16.20 9.37
CA GLU A 75 8.79 -16.37 10.02
C GLU A 75 9.60 -15.08 10.02
N TYR A 76 9.76 -14.46 8.84
CA TYR A 76 10.56 -13.26 8.68
C TYR A 76 10.01 -12.07 9.48
N TYR A 77 8.70 -11.82 9.43
CA TYR A 77 8.08 -10.72 10.17
C TYR A 77 7.65 -11.12 11.60
N GLN A 78 7.97 -12.34 12.04
CA GLN A 78 7.58 -12.90 13.34
C GLN A 78 6.09 -12.69 13.63
N TYR A 79 5.25 -13.04 12.66
CA TYR A 79 3.81 -12.81 12.69
C TYR A 79 3.03 -14.12 12.57
N PRO A 80 1.88 -14.29 13.26
CA PRO A 80 1.11 -15.54 13.19
C PRO A 80 0.68 -15.90 11.78
N LEU A 81 0.95 -17.16 11.34
CA LEU A 81 0.69 -17.62 9.98
C LEU A 81 -0.78 -17.45 9.55
N GLY A 82 -1.74 -17.76 10.44
CA GLY A 82 -3.16 -17.57 10.16
C GLY A 82 -3.55 -16.11 9.91
N GLU A 83 -2.89 -15.16 10.58
CA GLU A 83 -3.12 -13.73 10.35
C GLU A 83 -2.39 -13.24 9.08
N VAL A 84 -1.26 -13.86 8.68
CA VAL A 84 -0.62 -13.61 7.38
C VAL A 84 -1.58 -13.97 6.25
N ILE A 85 -2.13 -15.20 6.26
CA ILE A 85 -3.09 -15.65 5.23
C ILE A 85 -4.33 -14.75 5.21
N LYS A 86 -4.85 -14.38 6.38
CA LYS A 86 -5.99 -13.47 6.47
C LYS A 86 -5.70 -12.06 5.91
N THR A 87 -4.48 -11.57 6.09
CA THR A 87 -4.05 -10.29 5.52
C THR A 87 -3.90 -10.38 4.00
N ALA A 88 -3.50 -11.53 3.49
CA ALA A 88 -3.33 -11.79 2.06
C ALA A 88 -4.66 -11.88 1.32
N LEU A 89 -5.72 -12.38 1.96
CA LEU A 89 -7.03 -12.55 1.34
C LEU A 89 -7.87 -11.26 1.41
N PRO A 90 -8.64 -10.94 0.36
CA PRO A 90 -9.55 -9.81 0.38
C PRO A 90 -10.55 -9.87 1.53
N ALA A 91 -10.84 -8.72 2.14
CA ALA A 91 -11.87 -8.63 3.16
C ALA A 91 -13.24 -9.05 2.59
N GLY A 92 -13.97 -9.87 3.33
CA GLY A 92 -15.29 -10.38 2.92
C GLY A 92 -15.26 -11.65 2.05
N LEU A 93 -14.09 -12.10 1.60
CA LEU A 93 -13.94 -13.35 0.84
C LEU A 93 -14.19 -14.59 1.71
N THR A 94 -13.88 -14.51 3.00
CA THR A 94 -13.92 -15.66 3.90
C THR A 94 -14.95 -15.48 5.00
N ALA A 95 -15.62 -16.56 5.35
CA ALA A 95 -16.37 -16.63 6.59
C ALA A 95 -15.45 -16.39 7.79
N ALA A 96 -15.89 -15.60 8.73
CA ALA A 96 -15.13 -15.28 9.93
C ALA A 96 -15.89 -15.71 11.18
N SER A 97 -15.20 -16.35 12.11
CA SER A 97 -15.77 -16.56 13.44
C SER A 97 -15.87 -15.22 14.17
N GLY A 98 -17.03 -14.93 14.70
CA GLY A 98 -17.33 -13.74 15.46
C GLY A 98 -18.21 -14.05 16.68
N ARG A 99 -18.42 -13.05 17.51
CA ARG A 99 -19.34 -13.15 18.62
C ARG A 99 -20.52 -12.23 18.40
N ARG A 100 -21.72 -12.72 18.68
CA ARG A 100 -22.93 -11.94 18.81
C ARG A 100 -23.27 -11.86 20.28
N ILE A 101 -23.62 -10.68 20.76
CA ILE A 101 -24.13 -10.48 22.10
C ILE A 101 -25.60 -10.10 21.96
N SER A 102 -26.49 -10.90 22.56
CA SER A 102 -27.92 -10.63 22.57
C SER A 102 -28.34 -10.35 24.01
N LEU A 103 -29.19 -9.36 24.21
CA LEU A 103 -29.77 -9.03 25.50
C LEU A 103 -30.86 -10.05 25.84
N THR A 104 -30.85 -10.59 27.04
CA THR A 104 -31.93 -11.46 27.52
C THR A 104 -33.08 -10.65 28.09
N ALA A 105 -34.23 -11.28 28.38
CA ALA A 105 -35.35 -10.61 29.05
C ALA A 105 -34.96 -10.11 30.46
N ALA A 106 -34.14 -10.89 31.19
CA ALA A 106 -33.59 -10.47 32.48
C ALA A 106 -32.63 -9.27 32.31
N GLY A 107 -31.76 -9.30 31.30
CA GLY A 107 -30.85 -8.20 31.03
C GLY A 107 -31.55 -6.91 30.63
N ALA A 108 -32.67 -6.99 29.91
CA ALA A 108 -33.46 -5.82 29.56
C ALA A 108 -34.13 -5.15 30.79
N ALA A 109 -34.42 -5.93 31.82
CA ALA A 109 -35.00 -5.43 33.07
C ALA A 109 -33.93 -4.92 34.06
N GLU A 110 -32.78 -5.59 34.15
CA GLU A 110 -31.79 -5.33 35.21
C GLU A 110 -30.64 -4.40 34.81
N ILE A 111 -30.30 -4.31 33.52
CA ILE A 111 -29.20 -3.46 33.10
C ILE A 111 -29.69 -1.99 33.01
N PRO A 112 -29.17 -1.08 33.87
CA PRO A 112 -29.66 0.29 33.91
C PRO A 112 -29.25 1.08 32.70
N ARG A 113 -30.17 1.92 32.19
CA ARG A 113 -29.83 2.94 31.17
C ARG A 113 -29.08 4.09 31.84
N HIS A 114 -27.78 4.20 31.57
CA HIS A 114 -26.96 5.30 32.07
C HIS A 114 -26.80 6.35 30.99
N PRO A 115 -27.16 7.62 31.22
CA PRO A 115 -27.00 8.69 30.23
C PRO A 115 -25.53 8.86 29.74
N ASP A 116 -24.58 8.68 30.66
CA ASP A 116 -23.16 8.78 30.44
C ASP A 116 -22.50 7.41 30.21
N GLY A 117 -23.25 6.38 29.90
CA GLY A 117 -22.76 5.04 29.62
C GLY A 117 -22.03 4.94 28.27
N PRO A 118 -21.20 3.91 28.08
CA PRO A 118 -20.52 3.72 26.84
C PRO A 118 -21.51 3.51 25.68
N ALA A 119 -21.23 4.11 24.50
CA ALA A 119 -22.13 4.10 23.34
C ALA A 119 -22.58 2.69 22.89
N TRP A 120 -21.77 1.65 23.14
CA TRP A 120 -22.14 0.27 22.83
C TRP A 120 -23.27 -0.25 23.74
N LEU A 121 -23.33 0.21 25.00
CA LEU A 121 -24.37 -0.19 25.95
C LEU A 121 -25.73 0.35 25.50
N ALA A 122 -25.79 1.62 25.10
CA ALA A 122 -27.00 2.19 24.52
C ALA A 122 -27.46 1.37 23.29
N THR A 123 -26.51 1.02 22.40
CA THR A 123 -26.81 0.20 21.21
C THR A 123 -27.34 -1.19 21.59
N LEU A 124 -26.79 -1.83 22.65
CA LEU A 124 -27.25 -3.14 23.12
C LEU A 124 -28.68 -3.05 23.69
N LEU A 125 -28.98 -2.02 24.49
CA LEU A 125 -30.28 -1.81 25.11
C LEU A 125 -31.34 -1.43 24.06
N ASP A 126 -30.99 -0.61 23.05
CA ASP A 126 -31.96 -0.15 22.06
C ASP A 126 -32.22 -1.20 20.97
N LYS A 127 -31.18 -1.94 20.51
CA LYS A 127 -31.32 -2.94 19.45
C LYS A 127 -31.46 -4.36 19.93
N GLY A 128 -31.34 -4.61 21.24
CA GLY A 128 -31.38 -5.94 21.84
C GLY A 128 -30.19 -6.84 21.48
N LYS A 129 -29.30 -6.39 20.60
CA LYS A 129 -28.14 -7.18 20.15
C LYS A 129 -26.99 -6.32 19.62
N LEU A 130 -25.76 -6.82 19.79
CA LEU A 130 -24.55 -6.31 19.15
C LEU A 130 -24.08 -7.29 18.06
N SER A 131 -23.83 -6.76 16.87
CA SER A 131 -23.29 -7.53 15.76
C SER A 131 -21.79 -7.84 15.97
N PRO A 132 -21.21 -8.82 15.23
CA PRO A 132 -19.82 -9.25 15.41
C PRO A 132 -18.76 -8.16 15.26
N GLY A 133 -18.99 -7.16 14.43
CA GLY A 133 -18.06 -6.05 14.24
C GLY A 133 -17.83 -5.24 15.52
N PRO A 134 -18.84 -4.57 16.07
CA PRO A 134 -18.77 -3.90 17.36
C PRO A 134 -18.30 -4.81 18.50
N THR A 135 -18.83 -6.03 18.60
CA THR A 135 -18.42 -6.99 19.64
C THR A 135 -16.93 -7.31 19.59
N ARG A 136 -16.33 -7.42 18.41
CA ARG A 136 -14.90 -7.67 18.25
C ARG A 136 -14.04 -6.51 18.78
N LEU A 137 -14.52 -5.27 18.67
CA LEU A 137 -13.83 -4.09 19.21
C LEU A 137 -13.93 -4.10 20.75
N LEU A 138 -15.10 -4.34 21.30
CA LEU A 138 -15.34 -4.43 22.74
C LEU A 138 -14.49 -5.52 23.39
N TRP A 139 -14.36 -6.68 22.74
CA TRP A 139 -13.55 -7.78 23.26
C TRP A 139 -12.06 -7.48 23.41
N ARG A 140 -11.57 -6.42 22.74
CA ARG A 140 -10.19 -5.93 22.90
C ARG A 140 -9.97 -5.09 24.15
N HIS A 141 -11.03 -4.52 24.69
CA HIS A 141 -10.98 -3.73 25.93
C HIS A 141 -11.25 -4.64 27.13
N ALA A 142 -10.25 -4.78 28.02
CA ALA A 142 -10.32 -5.70 29.14
C ALA A 142 -11.51 -5.43 30.07
N LYS A 143 -11.82 -4.15 30.32
CA LYS A 143 -12.97 -3.74 31.17
C LYS A 143 -14.30 -4.17 30.56
N ASP A 144 -14.54 -3.85 29.28
CA ASP A 144 -15.79 -4.19 28.60
C ASP A 144 -15.96 -5.71 28.46
N ARG A 145 -14.86 -6.41 28.14
CA ARG A 145 -14.87 -7.87 28.06
C ARG A 145 -15.26 -8.51 29.41
N HIS A 146 -14.60 -8.09 30.49
CA HIS A 146 -14.89 -8.65 31.84
C HIS A 146 -16.34 -8.37 32.25
N LEU A 147 -16.86 -7.17 31.96
CA LEU A 147 -18.24 -6.82 32.21
C LEU A 147 -19.21 -7.72 31.43
N LEU A 148 -18.97 -7.93 30.17
CA LEU A 148 -19.79 -8.78 29.30
C LEU A 148 -19.71 -10.26 29.69
N GLU A 149 -18.52 -10.77 30.06
CA GLU A 149 -18.34 -12.14 30.59
C GLU A 149 -19.15 -12.31 31.91
N LYS A 150 -19.07 -11.36 32.82
CA LYS A 150 -19.85 -11.35 34.07
C LYS A 150 -21.36 -11.35 33.80
N TRP A 151 -21.82 -10.49 32.88
CA TRP A 151 -23.23 -10.48 32.49
C TRP A 151 -23.68 -11.77 31.79
N GLY A 152 -22.76 -12.40 31.03
CA GLY A 152 -23.01 -13.71 30.44
C GLY A 152 -23.18 -14.81 31.49
N GLU A 153 -22.34 -14.82 32.54
CA GLU A 153 -22.43 -15.73 33.67
C GLU A 153 -23.73 -15.51 34.51
N GLN A 154 -24.15 -14.25 34.60
CA GLN A 154 -25.42 -13.87 35.30
C GLN A 154 -26.68 -14.10 34.43
N GLY A 155 -26.53 -14.53 33.17
CA GLY A 155 -27.64 -14.73 32.25
C GLY A 155 -28.32 -13.45 31.75
N LEU A 156 -27.71 -12.27 31.96
CA LEU A 156 -28.23 -10.99 31.50
C LEU A 156 -27.99 -10.77 30.00
N VAL A 157 -26.92 -11.35 29.45
CA VAL A 157 -26.62 -11.36 28.00
C VAL A 157 -26.30 -12.78 27.53
N LEU A 158 -26.72 -13.10 26.33
CA LEU A 158 -26.34 -14.33 25.64
C LEU A 158 -25.16 -14.02 24.70
N ILE A 159 -24.03 -14.70 24.93
CA ILE A 159 -22.83 -14.56 24.10
C ILE A 159 -22.72 -15.78 23.18
N GLU A 160 -23.09 -15.61 21.92
CA GLU A 160 -23.07 -16.68 20.93
C GLU A 160 -21.85 -16.55 20.04
N GLU A 161 -21.12 -17.64 19.82
CA GLU A 161 -20.12 -17.71 18.75
C GLU A 161 -20.86 -18.00 17.44
N ILE A 162 -20.77 -17.07 16.51
CA ILE A 162 -21.40 -17.19 15.19
C ILE A 162 -20.37 -17.14 14.10
N ILE A 163 -20.69 -17.80 13.02
CA ILE A 163 -19.92 -17.69 11.77
C ILE A 163 -20.63 -16.62 10.93
N THR A 164 -19.96 -15.51 10.73
CA THR A 164 -20.41 -14.55 9.71
C THR A 164 -20.06 -15.11 8.35
N GLU A 165 -21.07 -15.32 7.53
CA GLU A 165 -20.87 -15.72 6.13
C GLU A 165 -19.97 -14.72 5.40
N ALA A 166 -19.34 -15.17 4.32
CA ALA A 166 -18.65 -14.28 3.39
C ALA A 166 -19.61 -13.20 2.91
N THR A 167 -19.25 -11.93 3.13
CA THR A 167 -20.13 -10.80 2.78
C THR A 167 -20.12 -10.52 1.28
N ALA A 168 -19.06 -10.93 0.58
CA ALA A 168 -18.94 -10.81 -0.87
C ALA A 168 -19.47 -12.10 -1.53
N LYS A 169 -20.57 -11.97 -2.25
CA LYS A 169 -21.16 -13.08 -3.05
C LYS A 169 -20.99 -12.76 -4.53
N SER A 170 -20.72 -13.79 -5.32
CA SER A 170 -20.77 -13.71 -6.78
C SER A 170 -22.17 -13.27 -7.21
N ARG A 171 -22.26 -12.38 -8.17
CA ARG A 171 -23.51 -12.14 -8.90
C ARG A 171 -23.64 -13.20 -9.95
N THR A 172 -24.77 -13.90 -9.97
CA THR A 172 -25.11 -14.83 -11.06
C THR A 172 -26.20 -14.22 -11.92
N VAL A 173 -26.08 -14.45 -13.21
CA VAL A 173 -27.11 -14.09 -14.18
C VAL A 173 -27.41 -15.33 -15.00
N LEU A 174 -28.70 -15.56 -15.26
CA LEU A 174 -29.15 -16.62 -16.14
C LEU A 174 -28.72 -16.27 -17.57
N CYS A 175 -27.86 -17.11 -18.15
CA CYS A 175 -27.39 -16.99 -19.53
C CYS A 175 -28.00 -18.07 -20.41
N ALA A 176 -28.26 -17.73 -21.67
CA ALA A 176 -28.72 -18.65 -22.70
C ALA A 176 -27.56 -19.01 -23.63
N SER A 177 -27.42 -20.29 -23.96
CA SER A 177 -26.45 -20.79 -24.95
C SER A 177 -27.22 -21.69 -25.96
N LEU A 178 -26.95 -21.57 -27.26
CA LEU A 178 -27.57 -22.37 -28.27
C LEU A 178 -27.15 -23.85 -28.18
N ASN A 179 -28.09 -24.74 -28.36
CA ASN A 179 -27.80 -26.15 -28.59
C ASN A 179 -27.61 -26.38 -30.09
N LEU A 180 -26.37 -26.30 -30.56
CA LEU A 180 -26.02 -26.36 -31.98
C LEU A 180 -26.44 -27.70 -32.64
N ALA A 181 -26.49 -28.77 -31.85
CA ALA A 181 -26.94 -30.10 -32.38
C ALA A 181 -28.44 -30.12 -32.64
N ALA A 182 -29.24 -29.54 -31.74
CA ALA A 182 -30.71 -29.51 -31.88
C ALA A 182 -31.19 -28.43 -32.85
N ALA A 183 -30.41 -27.41 -33.11
CA ALA A 183 -30.74 -26.29 -34.01
C ALA A 183 -30.83 -26.70 -35.50
N ARG A 184 -30.35 -27.90 -35.88
CA ARG A 184 -30.45 -28.43 -37.25
C ARG A 184 -31.83 -29.05 -37.58
N ASN A 185 -32.59 -29.47 -36.57
CA ASN A 185 -33.94 -30.01 -36.69
C ASN A 185 -34.92 -29.15 -35.90
N CYS A 186 -35.20 -27.96 -36.38
CA CYS A 186 -36.01 -26.98 -35.65
C CYS A 186 -37.51 -27.37 -35.75
N PRO A 187 -38.23 -27.60 -34.62
CA PRO A 187 -39.67 -27.73 -34.62
C PRO A 187 -40.35 -26.40 -35.00
N GLU A 188 -41.64 -26.43 -35.33
CA GLU A 188 -42.40 -25.21 -35.59
C GLU A 188 -42.29 -24.22 -34.43
N LEU A 189 -41.77 -23.01 -34.73
CA LEU A 189 -41.51 -21.96 -33.75
C LEU A 189 -42.56 -20.86 -33.84
N LYS A 190 -42.98 -20.37 -32.69
CA LYS A 190 -43.78 -19.14 -32.62
C LYS A 190 -42.91 -17.95 -33.04
N LYS A 191 -43.53 -16.88 -33.57
CA LYS A 191 -42.82 -15.66 -34.01
C LYS A 191 -41.89 -15.05 -32.94
N SER A 192 -42.29 -15.11 -31.66
CA SER A 192 -41.48 -14.66 -30.56
C SER A 192 -40.27 -15.56 -30.28
N GLU A 193 -40.41 -16.87 -30.47
CA GLU A 193 -39.34 -17.86 -30.28
C GLU A 193 -38.30 -17.73 -31.39
N SER A 194 -38.77 -17.60 -32.68
CA SER A 194 -37.87 -17.37 -33.82
C SER A 194 -37.03 -16.11 -33.62
N LYS A 195 -37.69 -14.98 -33.32
CA LYS A 195 -37.00 -13.70 -33.09
C LYS A 195 -35.98 -13.76 -31.94
N THR A 196 -36.30 -14.49 -30.85
CA THR A 196 -35.39 -14.66 -29.72
C THR A 196 -34.18 -15.53 -30.10
N LEU A 197 -34.39 -16.53 -30.96
CA LEU A 197 -33.32 -17.44 -31.39
C LEU A 197 -32.37 -16.76 -32.39
N GLU A 198 -32.89 -15.93 -33.28
CA GLU A 198 -32.10 -15.06 -34.18
C GLU A 198 -31.25 -14.08 -33.37
N LEU A 199 -31.87 -13.34 -32.44
CA LEU A 199 -31.16 -12.41 -31.57
C LEU A 199 -30.09 -13.13 -30.74
N LEU A 200 -30.37 -14.33 -30.24
CA LEU A 200 -29.38 -15.11 -29.48
C LEU A 200 -28.22 -15.54 -30.39
N ARG A 201 -28.45 -15.90 -31.66
CA ARG A 201 -27.40 -16.22 -32.63
C ARG A 201 -26.49 -15.02 -32.89
N ASP A 202 -27.11 -13.87 -33.15
CA ASP A 202 -26.38 -12.64 -33.46
C ASP A 202 -25.48 -12.22 -32.26
N LEU A 203 -26.04 -12.25 -31.06
CA LEU A 203 -25.29 -11.87 -29.84
C LEU A 203 -24.29 -12.94 -29.38
N ALA A 204 -24.55 -14.22 -29.61
CA ALA A 204 -23.62 -15.29 -29.24
C ALA A 204 -22.41 -15.39 -30.18
N GLY A 205 -22.55 -14.90 -31.41
CA GLY A 205 -21.50 -14.95 -32.43
C GLY A 205 -21.12 -16.38 -32.83
N ALA A 206 -20.07 -16.49 -33.66
CA ALA A 206 -19.61 -17.80 -34.18
C ALA A 206 -19.12 -18.76 -33.08
N ALA A 207 -18.63 -18.20 -31.92
CA ALA A 207 -18.15 -18.98 -30.79
C ALA A 207 -19.28 -19.53 -29.88
N ASN A 208 -20.55 -19.23 -30.18
CA ASN A 208 -21.70 -19.59 -29.34
C ASN A 208 -21.54 -19.17 -27.87
N ASN A 209 -21.07 -17.93 -27.64
CA ASN A 209 -20.88 -17.41 -26.29
C ASN A 209 -22.24 -17.32 -25.56
N PRO A 210 -22.28 -17.65 -24.26
CA PRO A 210 -23.48 -17.53 -23.46
C PRO A 210 -23.94 -16.07 -23.35
N VAL A 211 -25.18 -15.79 -23.70
CA VAL A 211 -25.76 -14.45 -23.70
C VAL A 211 -26.61 -14.23 -22.44
N PRO A 212 -26.35 -13.17 -21.64
CA PRO A 212 -27.11 -12.86 -20.44
C PRO A 212 -28.61 -12.56 -20.78
N ARG A 213 -29.51 -13.15 -19.99
CA ARG A 213 -30.96 -12.91 -20.16
C ARG A 213 -31.35 -11.42 -20.10
N PRO A 214 -30.78 -10.56 -19.23
CA PRO A 214 -31.08 -9.14 -19.25
C PRO A 214 -30.73 -8.45 -20.58
N LEU A 215 -29.62 -8.84 -21.20
CA LEU A 215 -29.18 -8.30 -22.49
C LEU A 215 -30.17 -8.70 -23.61
N LEU A 216 -30.60 -9.95 -23.67
CA LEU A 216 -31.63 -10.37 -24.58
C LEU A 216 -32.97 -9.64 -24.37
N ALA A 217 -33.34 -9.46 -23.10
CA ALA A 217 -34.56 -8.75 -22.73
C ALA A 217 -34.55 -7.24 -23.06
N SER A 218 -33.37 -6.61 -23.05
CA SER A 218 -33.23 -5.19 -23.44
C SER A 218 -33.41 -4.96 -24.94
N HIS A 219 -33.03 -5.96 -25.77
CA HIS A 219 -33.24 -5.90 -27.21
C HIS A 219 -34.63 -6.38 -27.63
N TYR A 220 -35.22 -7.32 -26.89
CA TYR A 220 -36.55 -7.84 -27.14
C TYR A 220 -37.30 -8.22 -25.86
N GLY A 221 -38.32 -7.45 -25.48
CA GLY A 221 -39.08 -7.67 -24.23
C GLY A 221 -39.74 -9.06 -24.10
N GLY A 222 -40.12 -9.69 -25.24
CA GLY A 222 -40.68 -11.03 -25.29
C GLY A 222 -39.67 -12.16 -25.04
N ALA A 223 -38.38 -11.87 -25.02
CA ALA A 223 -37.33 -12.87 -24.86
C ALA A 223 -37.41 -13.64 -23.53
N ARG A 224 -37.87 -12.99 -22.44
CA ARG A 224 -37.99 -13.66 -21.12
C ARG A 224 -38.84 -14.93 -21.15
N GLN A 225 -39.98 -14.88 -21.83
CA GLN A 225 -40.93 -16.02 -21.91
C GLN A 225 -40.50 -17.02 -23.00
N ALA A 226 -40.00 -16.51 -24.12
CA ALA A 226 -39.50 -17.33 -25.21
C ALA A 226 -38.29 -18.20 -24.81
N LEU A 227 -37.40 -17.70 -23.97
CA LEU A 227 -36.22 -18.46 -23.46
C LEU A 227 -36.62 -19.73 -22.69
N GLN A 228 -37.67 -19.67 -21.87
CA GLN A 228 -38.16 -20.86 -21.13
C GLN A 228 -38.73 -21.90 -22.06
N THR A 229 -39.54 -21.48 -23.04
CA THR A 229 -40.15 -22.41 -24.02
C THR A 229 -39.10 -23.00 -24.97
N LEU A 230 -38.11 -22.22 -25.38
CA LEU A 230 -36.98 -22.70 -26.20
C LEU A 230 -36.10 -23.69 -25.44
N ALA A 231 -35.89 -23.46 -24.13
CA ALA A 231 -35.18 -24.41 -23.28
C ALA A 231 -35.95 -25.72 -23.10
N ALA A 232 -37.28 -25.66 -22.93
CA ALA A 232 -38.14 -26.84 -22.86
C ALA A 232 -38.14 -27.64 -24.18
N LYS A 233 -37.98 -26.98 -25.34
CA LYS A 233 -37.78 -27.58 -26.66
C LYS A 233 -36.34 -28.05 -26.93
N ASN A 234 -35.45 -27.94 -25.94
CA ASN A 234 -34.03 -28.34 -26.01
C ASN A 234 -33.21 -27.59 -27.08
N LEU A 235 -33.69 -26.43 -27.56
CA LEU A 235 -33.03 -25.63 -28.59
C LEU A 235 -31.95 -24.72 -28.00
N LEU A 236 -32.01 -24.45 -26.70
CA LEU A 236 -30.99 -23.75 -25.93
C LEU A 236 -30.88 -24.33 -24.51
N THR A 237 -29.78 -24.02 -23.86
CA THR A 237 -29.57 -24.32 -22.44
C THR A 237 -29.54 -23.01 -21.63
N LEU A 238 -30.22 -23.03 -20.47
CA LEU A 238 -30.20 -21.94 -19.51
C LEU A 238 -29.32 -22.35 -18.33
N ALA A 239 -28.27 -21.59 -18.10
CA ALA A 239 -27.38 -21.84 -16.97
C ALA A 239 -27.09 -20.53 -16.23
N GLU A 240 -27.07 -20.59 -14.91
CA GLU A 240 -26.57 -19.48 -14.12
C GLU A 240 -25.04 -19.36 -14.29
N ARG A 241 -24.59 -18.18 -14.71
CA ARG A 241 -23.17 -17.86 -14.84
C ARG A 241 -22.82 -16.69 -13.96
N PRO A 242 -21.61 -16.68 -13.37
CA PRO A 242 -21.12 -15.53 -12.65
C PRO A 242 -20.96 -14.34 -13.60
N VAL A 243 -21.44 -13.18 -13.17
CA VAL A 243 -21.22 -11.90 -13.86
C VAL A 243 -20.36 -11.04 -12.94
N TYR A 244 -19.19 -10.71 -13.44
CA TYR A 244 -18.24 -9.90 -12.71
C TYR A 244 -18.60 -8.41 -12.79
N ARG A 245 -18.45 -7.70 -11.68
CA ARG A 245 -18.61 -6.25 -11.64
C ARG A 245 -17.44 -5.62 -12.37
N ASP A 246 -17.73 -4.60 -13.18
CA ASP A 246 -16.69 -3.85 -13.86
C ASP A 246 -15.96 -2.95 -12.86
N PRO A 247 -14.65 -3.15 -12.62
CA PRO A 247 -13.85 -2.34 -11.71
C PRO A 247 -13.34 -1.05 -12.36
N PHE A 248 -13.48 -0.92 -13.69
CA PHE A 248 -12.84 0.15 -14.47
C PHE A 248 -13.72 1.40 -14.57
N GLY A 249 -15.05 1.23 -14.61
CA GLY A 249 -16.04 2.27 -14.82
C GLY A 249 -16.13 2.71 -16.28
N ASP A 250 -15.80 3.99 -16.57
CA ASP A 250 -15.82 4.49 -17.95
C ASP A 250 -14.85 3.72 -18.86
N PRO A 251 -15.17 3.56 -20.15
CA PRO A 251 -14.32 2.82 -21.07
C PRO A 251 -12.91 3.41 -21.07
N PRO A 252 -11.89 2.55 -20.99
CA PRO A 252 -10.50 3.01 -20.91
C PRO A 252 -10.13 3.78 -22.18
N GLN A 253 -9.33 4.85 -22.02
CA GLN A 253 -8.72 5.53 -23.16
C GLN A 253 -7.88 4.53 -23.96
N PHE A 254 -8.03 4.54 -25.27
CA PHE A 254 -7.19 3.73 -26.13
C PHE A 254 -5.81 4.39 -26.28
N PHE A 255 -4.77 3.66 -25.97
CA PHE A 255 -3.38 4.08 -26.16
C PHE A 255 -2.76 3.27 -27.29
N ALA A 256 -2.37 3.96 -28.35
CA ALA A 256 -1.73 3.34 -29.49
C ALA A 256 -0.37 2.72 -29.08
N GLU A 257 -0.06 1.58 -29.65
CA GLU A 257 1.26 0.98 -29.53
C GLU A 257 2.29 1.81 -30.32
N PRO A 258 3.46 2.13 -29.75
CA PRO A 258 4.49 2.85 -30.50
C PRO A 258 4.96 2.01 -31.68
N ALA A 259 5.10 2.67 -32.84
CA ALA A 259 5.52 1.99 -34.08
C ALA A 259 6.90 1.33 -33.96
N ARG A 260 7.78 1.90 -33.12
CA ARG A 260 9.16 1.40 -32.90
C ARG A 260 9.61 1.70 -31.48
N LEU A 261 10.37 0.78 -30.90
CA LEU A 261 11.08 0.99 -29.64
C LEU A 261 12.32 1.86 -29.89
N THR A 262 12.70 2.67 -28.90
CA THR A 262 13.99 3.42 -28.92
C THR A 262 15.16 2.45 -28.84
N ALA A 263 16.38 2.94 -29.09
CA ALA A 263 17.60 2.14 -28.99
C ALA A 263 17.77 1.54 -27.59
N GLU A 264 17.65 2.39 -26.54
CA GLU A 264 17.71 1.95 -25.13
C GLU A 264 16.63 0.94 -24.77
N GLN A 265 15.40 1.14 -25.25
CA GLN A 265 14.32 0.19 -25.02
C GLN A 265 14.61 -1.17 -25.66
N ARG A 266 15.19 -1.19 -26.84
CA ARG A 266 15.60 -2.45 -27.50
C ARG A 266 16.70 -3.17 -26.74
N GLU A 267 17.69 -2.45 -26.22
CA GLU A 267 18.77 -3.02 -25.40
C GLU A 267 18.21 -3.62 -24.10
N VAL A 268 17.34 -2.89 -23.42
CA VAL A 268 16.67 -3.39 -22.21
C VAL A 268 15.85 -4.64 -22.52
N MET A 269 15.07 -4.65 -23.61
CA MET A 269 14.31 -5.83 -24.00
C MET A 269 15.19 -7.01 -24.40
N ALA A 270 16.33 -6.77 -25.07
CA ALA A 270 17.33 -7.81 -25.39
C ALA A 270 17.91 -8.48 -24.14
N ALA A 271 18.05 -7.75 -23.03
CA ALA A 271 18.48 -8.32 -21.74
C ALA A 271 17.36 -9.07 -21.02
N LEU A 272 16.11 -8.59 -21.10
CA LEU A 272 14.95 -9.19 -20.41
C LEU A 272 14.45 -10.46 -21.09
N GLN A 273 14.43 -10.49 -22.41
CA GLN A 273 13.85 -11.55 -23.22
C GLN A 273 14.42 -12.96 -22.93
N PRO A 274 15.74 -13.17 -22.85
CA PRO A 274 16.31 -14.46 -22.48
C PRO A 274 15.94 -14.90 -21.06
N ALA A 275 15.85 -13.95 -20.12
CA ALA A 275 15.50 -14.24 -18.74
C ALA A 275 14.03 -14.71 -18.61
N ILE A 276 13.11 -14.04 -19.32
CA ILE A 276 11.69 -14.41 -19.37
C ILE A 276 11.54 -15.81 -20.02
N ALA A 277 12.20 -16.06 -21.13
CA ALA A 277 12.14 -17.33 -21.84
C ALA A 277 12.74 -18.48 -21.02
N ALA A 278 13.81 -18.23 -20.26
CA ALA A 278 14.46 -19.25 -19.44
C ALA A 278 13.61 -19.73 -18.25
N GLY A 279 12.58 -18.97 -17.82
CA GLY A 279 11.77 -19.31 -16.67
C GLY A 279 12.55 -19.50 -15.37
N LYS A 280 13.64 -18.73 -15.18
CA LYS A 280 14.50 -18.73 -14.00
C LYS A 280 14.35 -17.41 -13.24
N PHE A 281 14.61 -17.46 -11.93
CA PHE A 281 14.66 -16.24 -11.13
C PHE A 281 15.75 -15.31 -11.64
N SER A 282 15.36 -14.13 -12.11
CA SER A 282 16.26 -13.12 -12.65
C SER A 282 15.77 -11.73 -12.21
N PRO A 283 16.40 -11.13 -11.20
CA PRO A 283 16.04 -9.81 -10.71
C PRO A 283 16.77 -8.71 -11.45
N PHE A 284 16.03 -7.72 -11.93
CA PHE A 284 16.53 -6.54 -12.65
C PHE A 284 16.16 -5.27 -11.89
N LEU A 285 17.06 -4.29 -11.90
CA LEU A 285 16.79 -2.91 -11.55
C LEU A 285 16.76 -2.06 -12.82
N LEU A 286 15.57 -1.62 -13.23
CA LEU A 286 15.39 -0.74 -14.38
C LEU A 286 15.44 0.72 -13.92
N HIS A 287 16.60 1.35 -14.06
CA HIS A 287 16.82 2.75 -13.77
C HIS A 287 16.60 3.56 -15.04
N GLY A 288 15.46 4.23 -15.13
CA GLY A 288 15.14 5.05 -16.32
C GLY A 288 14.54 6.39 -15.88
N ILE A 289 15.05 7.49 -16.45
CA ILE A 289 14.54 8.82 -16.12
C ILE A 289 13.04 8.95 -16.40
N THR A 290 12.42 9.98 -15.84
CA THR A 290 10.99 10.25 -16.08
C THR A 290 10.77 10.54 -17.57
N GLY A 291 9.86 9.80 -18.22
CA GLY A 291 9.59 9.92 -19.65
C GLY A 291 10.49 9.06 -20.55
N SER A 292 11.32 8.18 -20.00
CA SER A 292 12.14 7.23 -20.78
C SER A 292 11.35 6.07 -21.40
N GLY A 293 10.05 5.94 -21.06
CA GLY A 293 9.19 4.89 -21.59
C GLY A 293 9.29 3.54 -20.88
N LYS A 294 9.59 3.52 -19.58
CA LYS A 294 9.57 2.29 -18.74
C LYS A 294 8.27 1.49 -18.88
N THR A 295 7.13 2.19 -18.97
CA THR A 295 5.82 1.55 -19.15
C THR A 295 5.77 0.68 -20.40
N GLU A 296 6.37 1.10 -21.52
CA GLU A 296 6.41 0.28 -22.73
C GLU A 296 7.25 -0.99 -22.52
N ILE A 297 8.36 -0.92 -21.79
CA ILE A 297 9.14 -2.11 -21.41
C ILE A 297 8.28 -3.08 -20.61
N TYR A 298 7.47 -2.59 -19.66
CA TYR A 298 6.58 -3.43 -18.87
C TYR A 298 5.54 -4.14 -19.74
N LEU A 299 4.96 -3.43 -20.72
CA LEU A 299 3.95 -3.97 -21.63
C LEU A 299 4.55 -5.04 -22.57
N GLN A 300 5.75 -4.79 -23.12
CA GLN A 300 6.45 -5.75 -23.98
C GLN A 300 6.88 -7.00 -23.18
N ALA A 301 7.43 -6.84 -21.97
CA ALA A 301 7.80 -7.94 -21.10
C ALA A 301 6.58 -8.78 -20.69
N ALA A 302 5.44 -8.12 -20.41
CA ALA A 302 4.19 -8.78 -20.10
C ALA A 302 3.68 -9.61 -21.29
N ARG A 303 3.71 -9.08 -22.53
CA ARG A 303 3.32 -9.79 -23.75
C ARG A 303 4.15 -11.05 -23.94
N GLN A 304 5.47 -10.94 -23.79
CA GLN A 304 6.39 -12.08 -23.91
C GLN A 304 6.11 -13.15 -22.85
N THR A 305 5.86 -12.72 -21.59
CA THR A 305 5.55 -13.66 -20.51
C THR A 305 4.23 -14.41 -20.76
N LEU A 306 3.20 -13.71 -21.21
CA LEU A 306 1.91 -14.36 -21.57
C LEU A 306 2.07 -15.36 -22.68
N ALA A 307 2.93 -15.11 -23.66
CA ALA A 307 3.24 -16.05 -24.75
C ALA A 307 3.89 -17.34 -24.24
N THR A 308 4.60 -17.32 -23.10
CA THR A 308 5.12 -18.55 -22.44
C THR A 308 4.05 -19.32 -21.64
N GLY A 309 2.83 -18.84 -21.60
CA GLY A 309 1.76 -19.46 -20.82
C GLY A 309 1.72 -19.04 -19.35
N ARG A 310 2.63 -18.15 -18.87
CA ARG A 310 2.75 -17.73 -17.46
C ARG A 310 2.06 -16.40 -17.18
N GLY A 311 1.72 -16.14 -15.91
CA GLY A 311 1.05 -14.91 -15.48
C GLY A 311 1.99 -13.76 -15.17
N VAL A 312 1.41 -12.55 -15.07
CA VAL A 312 2.13 -11.29 -14.82
C VAL A 312 1.54 -10.59 -13.61
N LEU A 313 2.40 -10.16 -12.70
CA LEU A 313 2.03 -9.32 -11.56
C LEU A 313 2.67 -7.94 -11.70
N VAL A 314 1.86 -6.88 -11.68
CA VAL A 314 2.32 -5.48 -11.74
C VAL A 314 1.93 -4.78 -10.45
N MET A 315 2.91 -4.32 -9.71
CA MET A 315 2.72 -3.60 -8.47
C MET A 315 2.97 -2.11 -8.67
N VAL A 316 2.08 -1.28 -8.14
CA VAL A 316 2.16 0.19 -8.16
C VAL A 316 2.02 0.75 -6.74
N PRO A 317 2.64 1.90 -6.40
CA PRO A 317 2.70 2.35 -5.00
C PRO A 317 1.36 2.82 -4.43
N GLU A 318 0.51 3.46 -5.22
CA GLU A 318 -0.76 4.03 -4.77
C GLU A 318 -1.88 3.87 -5.81
N ILE A 319 -3.14 3.91 -5.33
CA ILE A 319 -4.34 3.77 -6.16
C ILE A 319 -4.48 4.90 -7.19
N ALA A 320 -4.02 6.11 -6.87
CA ALA A 320 -4.07 7.25 -7.79
C ALA A 320 -3.14 7.08 -9.00
N LEU A 321 -2.08 6.26 -8.88
CA LEU A 321 -1.14 5.96 -9.95
C LEU A 321 -1.61 4.83 -10.86
N THR A 322 -2.59 4.04 -10.40
CA THR A 322 -3.09 2.90 -11.15
C THR A 322 -3.79 3.34 -12.42
N THR A 323 -4.47 4.49 -12.44
CA THR A 323 -5.35 4.87 -13.56
C THR A 323 -4.65 4.94 -14.92
N GLN A 324 -3.46 5.52 -15.01
CA GLN A 324 -2.74 5.64 -16.29
C GLN A 324 -2.07 4.34 -16.73
N LEU A 325 -1.37 3.66 -15.81
CA LEU A 325 -0.74 2.36 -16.08
C LEU A 325 -1.81 1.30 -16.37
N GLU A 326 -2.89 1.27 -15.59
CA GLU A 326 -4.06 0.42 -15.83
C GLU A 326 -4.61 0.61 -17.23
N ALA A 327 -4.86 1.86 -17.65
CA ALA A 327 -5.40 2.18 -18.95
C ALA A 327 -4.51 1.66 -20.09
N HIS A 328 -3.18 1.77 -19.98
CA HIS A 328 -2.24 1.19 -20.94
C HIS A 328 -2.33 -0.34 -21.02
N PHE A 329 -2.38 -1.02 -19.86
CA PHE A 329 -2.50 -2.49 -19.84
C PHE A 329 -3.85 -2.97 -20.34
N ILE A 330 -4.96 -2.31 -19.96
CA ILE A 330 -6.29 -2.67 -20.43
C ILE A 330 -6.44 -2.43 -21.92
N SER A 331 -5.93 -1.30 -22.42
CA SER A 331 -5.91 -1.00 -23.86
C SER A 331 -5.22 -2.09 -24.68
N ARG A 332 -4.17 -2.73 -24.14
CA ARG A 332 -3.35 -3.72 -24.83
C ARG A 332 -3.76 -5.17 -24.59
N PHE A 333 -4.29 -5.50 -23.41
CA PHE A 333 -4.55 -6.87 -23.00
C PHE A 333 -6.03 -7.16 -22.66
N GLY A 334 -6.87 -6.13 -22.64
CA GLY A 334 -8.32 -6.26 -22.45
C GLY A 334 -8.70 -7.05 -21.19
N GLU A 335 -9.54 -8.04 -21.38
CA GLU A 335 -10.10 -8.86 -20.29
C GLU A 335 -9.08 -9.73 -19.54
N GLN A 336 -7.86 -9.89 -20.05
CA GLN A 336 -6.82 -10.62 -19.34
C GLN A 336 -6.29 -9.88 -18.09
N VAL A 337 -6.72 -8.62 -17.89
CA VAL A 337 -6.28 -7.78 -16.76
C VAL A 337 -7.27 -7.86 -15.61
N ALA A 338 -6.76 -8.07 -14.39
CA ALA A 338 -7.49 -7.94 -13.14
C ALA A 338 -6.88 -6.86 -12.25
N LEU A 339 -7.73 -6.12 -11.51
CA LEU A 339 -7.31 -5.08 -10.58
C LEU A 339 -7.45 -5.54 -9.12
N LEU A 340 -6.44 -5.24 -8.29
CA LEU A 340 -6.47 -5.52 -6.85
C LEU A 340 -5.94 -4.32 -6.04
N HIS A 341 -6.86 -3.45 -5.58
CA HIS A 341 -6.52 -2.33 -4.71
C HIS A 341 -7.63 -2.01 -3.70
N SER A 342 -7.32 -1.17 -2.70
CA SER A 342 -8.24 -0.85 -1.60
C SER A 342 -9.43 0.03 -2.03
N GLY A 343 -9.36 0.71 -3.15
CA GLY A 343 -10.45 1.54 -3.71
C GLY A 343 -11.60 0.74 -4.32
N LEU A 344 -11.41 -0.56 -4.57
CA LEU A 344 -12.48 -1.44 -5.03
C LEU A 344 -13.45 -1.79 -3.89
N SER A 345 -14.72 -1.90 -4.20
CA SER A 345 -15.72 -2.47 -3.29
C SER A 345 -15.39 -3.93 -2.94
N GLN A 346 -15.97 -4.44 -1.88
CA GLN A 346 -15.76 -5.85 -1.49
C GLN A 346 -16.20 -6.82 -2.59
N GLY A 347 -17.30 -6.50 -3.29
CA GLY A 347 -17.80 -7.34 -4.39
C GLY A 347 -16.89 -7.33 -5.61
N GLU A 348 -16.38 -6.17 -6.03
CA GLU A 348 -15.41 -6.07 -7.12
C GLU A 348 -14.12 -6.82 -6.80
N ARG A 349 -13.57 -6.66 -5.59
CA ARG A 349 -12.38 -7.41 -5.17
C ARG A 349 -12.60 -8.92 -5.17
N PHE A 350 -13.79 -9.36 -4.77
CA PHE A 350 -14.17 -10.77 -4.83
C PHE A 350 -14.18 -11.26 -6.29
N ASP A 351 -14.82 -10.52 -7.18
CA ASP A 351 -14.95 -10.88 -8.58
C ASP A 351 -13.57 -10.93 -9.27
N GLN A 352 -12.72 -9.92 -9.04
CA GLN A 352 -11.36 -9.92 -9.58
C GLN A 352 -10.52 -11.08 -9.04
N TRP A 353 -10.65 -11.38 -7.74
CA TRP A 353 -9.98 -12.54 -7.14
C TRP A 353 -10.40 -13.86 -7.79
N GLN A 354 -11.70 -14.06 -8.03
CA GLN A 354 -12.21 -15.26 -8.68
C GLN A 354 -11.73 -15.38 -10.13
N ARG A 355 -11.68 -14.30 -10.89
CA ARG A 355 -11.13 -14.28 -12.26
C ARG A 355 -9.68 -14.76 -12.29
N ILE A 356 -8.87 -14.36 -11.29
CA ILE A 356 -7.47 -14.79 -11.18
C ILE A 356 -7.39 -16.26 -10.79
N VAL A 357 -8.16 -16.70 -9.78
CA VAL A 357 -8.20 -18.12 -9.35
C VAL A 357 -8.65 -19.05 -10.48
N ASN A 358 -9.62 -18.62 -11.26
CA ASN A 358 -10.13 -19.38 -12.42
C ASN A 358 -9.22 -19.28 -13.66
N ASN A 359 -8.09 -18.54 -13.59
CA ASN A 359 -7.18 -18.30 -14.71
C ASN A 359 -7.81 -17.55 -15.90
N GLU A 360 -8.89 -16.81 -15.67
CA GLU A 360 -9.56 -15.95 -16.66
C GLU A 360 -8.78 -14.64 -16.83
N ALA A 361 -8.15 -14.14 -15.76
CA ALA A 361 -7.25 -13.01 -15.79
C ALA A 361 -5.83 -13.47 -15.43
N ARG A 362 -4.89 -13.19 -16.31
CA ARG A 362 -3.48 -13.63 -16.21
C ARG A 362 -2.52 -12.48 -15.92
N ILE A 363 -2.99 -11.25 -16.03
CA ILE A 363 -2.27 -10.04 -15.61
C ILE A 363 -3.00 -9.48 -14.39
N VAL A 364 -2.27 -9.26 -13.31
CA VAL A 364 -2.79 -8.61 -12.11
C VAL A 364 -2.07 -7.30 -11.90
N ILE A 365 -2.84 -6.21 -11.82
CA ILE A 365 -2.31 -4.88 -11.47
C ILE A 365 -2.88 -4.48 -10.13
N GLY A 366 -2.04 -3.95 -9.27
CA GLY A 366 -2.56 -3.46 -8.00
C GLY A 366 -1.52 -2.83 -7.09
N ALA A 367 -2.02 -2.30 -5.98
CA ALA A 367 -1.20 -1.72 -4.95
C ALA A 367 -0.43 -2.82 -4.18
N ARG A 368 0.29 -2.44 -3.15
CA ARG A 368 1.10 -3.32 -2.29
C ARG A 368 0.49 -4.69 -2.00
N SER A 369 -0.83 -4.76 -1.71
CA SER A 369 -1.52 -6.03 -1.40
C SER A 369 -1.64 -6.99 -2.58
N ALA A 370 -1.46 -6.52 -3.81
CA ALA A 370 -1.47 -7.36 -5.01
C ALA A 370 -0.32 -8.39 -5.01
N ILE A 371 0.71 -8.21 -4.17
CA ILE A 371 1.74 -9.23 -3.97
C ILE A 371 1.18 -10.58 -3.53
N PHE A 372 0.00 -10.60 -2.95
CA PHE A 372 -0.72 -11.81 -2.53
C PHE A 372 -1.78 -12.28 -3.54
N ALA A 373 -1.82 -11.71 -4.75
CA ALA A 373 -2.74 -12.17 -5.79
C ALA A 373 -2.62 -13.67 -6.05
N PRO A 374 -3.71 -14.43 -6.26
CA PRO A 374 -3.67 -15.89 -6.36
C PRO A 374 -3.27 -16.38 -7.75
N LEU A 375 -2.26 -15.76 -8.38
CA LEU A 375 -1.63 -16.25 -9.60
C LEU A 375 -0.93 -17.58 -9.30
N ALA A 376 -1.30 -18.63 -10.03
CA ALA A 376 -0.77 -19.97 -9.83
C ALA A 376 0.70 -20.08 -10.27
N ASP A 377 1.05 -19.46 -11.40
CA ASP A 377 2.39 -19.46 -11.98
C ASP A 377 2.76 -18.07 -12.51
N PRO A 378 3.19 -17.13 -11.67
CA PRO A 378 3.71 -15.84 -12.12
C PRO A 378 5.07 -16.01 -12.79
N GLY A 379 5.19 -15.60 -14.07
CA GLY A 379 6.44 -15.59 -14.84
C GLY A 379 7.18 -14.26 -14.79
N LEU A 380 6.43 -13.18 -14.51
CA LEU A 380 6.96 -11.82 -14.44
C LEU A 380 6.33 -11.08 -13.26
N ILE A 381 7.16 -10.40 -12.49
CA ILE A 381 6.74 -9.50 -11.41
C ILE A 381 7.38 -8.14 -11.65
N ILE A 382 6.55 -7.11 -11.81
CA ILE A 382 6.97 -5.73 -12.01
C ILE A 382 6.65 -4.93 -10.75
N VAL A 383 7.58 -4.15 -10.25
CA VAL A 383 7.40 -3.20 -9.16
C VAL A 383 7.74 -1.83 -9.69
N ASP A 384 6.74 -1.05 -10.04
CA ASP A 384 6.94 0.32 -10.52
C ASP A 384 7.17 1.27 -9.35
N GLU A 385 8.02 2.30 -9.58
CA GLU A 385 8.47 3.22 -8.52
C GLU A 385 8.92 2.48 -7.24
N GLU A 386 9.86 1.51 -7.38
CA GLU A 386 10.25 0.56 -6.34
C GLU A 386 10.73 1.22 -5.03
N HIS A 387 11.20 2.47 -5.15
CA HIS A 387 11.68 3.29 -4.04
C HIS A 387 10.56 3.81 -3.13
N ASP A 388 9.30 3.69 -3.55
CA ASP A 388 8.19 4.32 -2.82
C ASP A 388 7.91 3.65 -1.47
N GLY A 389 7.84 4.47 -0.42
CA GLY A 389 7.52 4.01 0.94
C GLY A 389 6.12 3.39 1.10
N ALA A 390 5.20 3.59 0.13
CA ALA A 390 3.86 3.00 0.14
C ALA A 390 3.89 1.46 0.04
N TYR A 391 4.98 0.87 -0.43
CA TYR A 391 5.16 -0.58 -0.42
C TYR A 391 5.35 -1.18 0.98
N LYS A 392 5.61 -0.37 2.01
CA LYS A 392 5.63 -0.82 3.40
C LYS A 392 4.23 -0.76 4.02
N GLN A 393 3.78 -1.86 4.61
CA GLN A 393 2.57 -1.89 5.42
C GLN A 393 2.86 -1.30 6.81
N GLU A 394 2.08 -0.31 7.23
CA GLU A 394 2.29 0.37 8.52
C GLU A 394 1.52 -0.29 9.68
N ASP A 395 0.38 -0.92 9.40
CA ASP A 395 -0.50 -1.53 10.38
C ASP A 395 -0.60 -3.06 10.23
N GLY A 396 -0.82 -3.75 11.35
CA GLY A 396 -0.97 -5.20 11.37
C GLY A 396 0.32 -5.93 11.01
N LEU A 397 0.29 -6.73 9.95
CA LEU A 397 1.46 -7.36 9.36
C LEU A 397 2.28 -6.31 8.58
N ARG A 398 3.43 -5.91 9.13
CA ARG A 398 4.26 -4.82 8.56
C ARG A 398 5.26 -5.33 7.53
N TYR A 399 4.77 -5.86 6.42
CA TYR A 399 5.60 -6.36 5.34
C TYR A 399 6.03 -5.27 4.35
N GLN A 400 7.13 -5.52 3.62
CA GLN A 400 7.60 -4.68 2.52
C GLN A 400 7.27 -5.38 1.18
N GLY A 401 6.37 -4.77 0.38
CA GLY A 401 5.87 -5.36 -0.86
C GLY A 401 6.94 -5.57 -1.92
N ARG A 402 7.89 -4.64 -2.07
CA ARG A 402 9.04 -4.76 -2.97
C ARG A 402 9.90 -5.99 -2.63
N ASP A 403 10.23 -6.17 -1.35
CA ASP A 403 11.08 -7.28 -0.93
C ASP A 403 10.35 -8.62 -1.07
N LEU A 404 9.02 -8.62 -0.84
CA LEU A 404 8.18 -9.77 -1.12
C LEU A 404 8.06 -10.08 -2.62
N ALA A 405 8.17 -9.08 -3.50
CA ALA A 405 8.22 -9.30 -4.95
C ALA A 405 9.47 -10.10 -5.35
N ILE A 406 10.64 -9.76 -4.81
CA ILE A 406 11.87 -10.51 -5.00
C ILE A 406 11.73 -11.95 -4.47
N LEU A 407 11.20 -12.11 -3.25
CA LEU A 407 10.97 -13.44 -2.68
C LEU A 407 9.98 -14.26 -3.52
N ARG A 408 8.85 -13.68 -3.90
CA ARG A 408 7.86 -14.36 -4.72
C ARG A 408 8.43 -14.76 -6.08
N GLY A 409 9.25 -13.88 -6.68
CA GLY A 409 9.99 -14.17 -7.90
C GLY A 409 10.96 -15.36 -7.73
N THR A 410 11.67 -15.42 -6.61
CA THR A 410 12.55 -16.55 -6.27
C THR A 410 11.76 -17.87 -6.16
N LEU A 411 10.65 -17.86 -5.41
CA LEU A 411 9.80 -19.04 -5.22
C LEU A 411 9.14 -19.51 -6.51
N ALA A 412 8.71 -18.58 -7.36
CA ALA A 412 8.05 -18.87 -8.63
C ALA A 412 9.01 -19.04 -9.81
N LYS A 413 10.32 -18.86 -9.62
CA LYS A 413 11.31 -18.82 -10.70
C LYS A 413 10.93 -17.80 -11.79
N ALA A 414 10.53 -16.61 -11.37
CA ALA A 414 10.04 -15.54 -12.24
C ALA A 414 11.11 -14.46 -12.45
N THR A 415 11.01 -13.77 -13.58
CA THR A 415 11.72 -12.51 -13.80
C THR A 415 11.11 -11.41 -12.94
N VAL A 416 11.95 -10.62 -12.25
CA VAL A 416 11.49 -9.49 -11.43
C VAL A 416 12.09 -8.20 -11.95
N ILE A 417 11.26 -7.20 -12.26
CA ILE A 417 11.69 -5.87 -12.69
C ILE A 417 11.34 -4.85 -11.61
N LEU A 418 12.35 -4.27 -10.99
CA LEU A 418 12.22 -3.13 -10.09
C LEU A 418 12.45 -1.87 -10.90
N GLY A 419 11.39 -1.11 -11.20
CA GLY A 419 11.49 0.08 -12.03
C GLY A 419 11.46 1.37 -11.22
N SER A 420 12.35 2.32 -11.55
CA SER A 420 12.38 3.63 -10.91
C SER A 420 13.16 4.65 -11.72
N ALA A 421 12.77 5.92 -11.59
CA ALA A 421 13.60 7.04 -12.04
C ALA A 421 14.66 7.46 -11.00
N THR A 422 14.39 7.15 -9.73
CA THR A 422 15.22 7.47 -8.58
C THR A 422 15.28 6.26 -7.66
N PRO A 423 15.99 5.19 -8.03
CA PRO A 423 16.04 3.95 -7.27
C PRO A 423 16.34 4.16 -5.79
N SER A 424 15.88 3.26 -4.93
CA SER A 424 16.30 3.29 -3.53
C SER A 424 17.81 3.00 -3.44
N VAL A 425 18.50 3.68 -2.53
CA VAL A 425 19.94 3.47 -2.28
C VAL A 425 20.24 1.99 -2.00
N ILE A 426 19.31 1.28 -1.36
CA ILE A 426 19.42 -0.16 -1.07
C ILE A 426 19.37 -0.98 -2.35
N SER A 427 18.38 -0.76 -3.22
CA SER A 427 18.23 -1.50 -4.48
C SER A 427 19.39 -1.21 -5.44
N TYR A 428 19.83 0.03 -5.52
CA TYR A 428 20.95 0.42 -6.36
C TYR A 428 22.28 -0.19 -5.88
N GLN A 429 22.51 -0.21 -4.54
CA GLN A 429 23.68 -0.92 -3.98
C GLN A 429 23.61 -2.43 -4.25
N HIS A 430 22.42 -3.04 -4.23
CA HIS A 430 22.25 -4.43 -4.58
C HIS A 430 22.57 -4.70 -6.05
N ALA A 431 22.23 -3.77 -6.94
CA ALA A 431 22.59 -3.87 -8.36
C ALA A 431 24.11 -3.73 -8.56
N LEU A 432 24.76 -2.77 -7.90
CA LEU A 432 26.21 -2.63 -7.96
C LEU A 432 26.98 -3.85 -7.40
N ASN A 433 26.38 -4.54 -6.41
CA ASN A 433 26.94 -5.75 -5.84
C ASN A 433 26.61 -7.02 -6.68
N GLY A 434 25.98 -6.91 -7.83
CA GLY A 434 25.62 -8.02 -8.72
C GLY A 434 24.44 -8.87 -8.25
N LYS A 435 23.70 -8.45 -7.20
CA LYS A 435 22.47 -9.13 -6.77
C LYS A 435 21.30 -8.91 -7.73
N TYR A 436 21.25 -7.73 -8.36
CA TYR A 436 20.31 -7.38 -9.41
C TYR A 436 21.11 -7.01 -10.67
N GLN A 437 20.56 -7.29 -11.84
CA GLN A 437 21.13 -6.77 -13.09
C GLN A 437 20.62 -5.34 -13.29
N LEU A 438 21.55 -4.38 -13.46
CA LEU A 438 21.21 -2.98 -13.69
C LEU A 438 20.93 -2.76 -15.18
N LEU A 439 19.78 -2.18 -15.49
CA LEU A 439 19.38 -1.73 -16.81
C LEU A 439 19.14 -0.22 -16.78
N ASN A 440 19.72 0.53 -17.68
CA ASN A 440 19.67 1.99 -17.71
C ASN A 440 18.90 2.50 -18.93
N MET A 441 18.09 3.56 -18.72
CA MET A 441 17.41 4.33 -19.76
C MET A 441 17.62 5.82 -19.45
N ALA A 442 18.64 6.40 -20.04
CA ALA A 442 19.13 7.75 -19.73
C ALA A 442 18.39 8.85 -20.50
N HIS A 443 17.70 8.52 -21.61
CA HIS A 443 17.08 9.49 -22.50
C HIS A 443 15.55 9.42 -22.47
N ARG A 444 14.88 10.55 -22.70
CA ARG A 444 13.43 10.62 -22.92
C ARG A 444 13.07 10.12 -24.32
N VAL A 445 11.89 9.49 -24.46
CA VAL A 445 11.41 8.95 -25.75
C VAL A 445 11.29 10.05 -26.83
N GLU A 446 10.87 11.26 -26.45
CA GLU A 446 10.63 12.37 -27.39
C GLU A 446 11.78 13.37 -27.48
N GLU A 447 12.99 13.01 -26.99
CA GLU A 447 14.17 13.89 -26.97
C GLU A 447 13.97 15.30 -26.38
N LYS A 448 12.85 15.49 -25.62
CA LYS A 448 12.54 16.76 -24.94
C LYS A 448 13.54 17.00 -23.82
N GLU A 449 14.03 18.22 -23.73
CA GLU A 449 14.95 18.65 -22.67
C GLU A 449 14.29 18.54 -21.28
N LEU A 450 15.12 18.31 -20.27
CA LEU A 450 14.69 18.38 -18.88
C LEU A 450 14.35 19.84 -18.53
N PRO A 451 13.39 20.10 -17.62
CA PRO A 451 13.05 21.46 -17.22
C PRO A 451 14.23 22.16 -16.55
N ARG A 452 14.37 23.46 -16.83
CA ARG A 452 15.36 24.30 -16.15
C ARG A 452 15.00 24.41 -14.67
N VAL A 453 15.98 24.10 -13.79
CA VAL A 453 15.79 24.15 -12.33
C VAL A 453 16.59 25.32 -11.76
N GLU A 454 15.91 26.24 -11.11
CA GLU A 454 16.49 27.39 -10.39
C GLU A 454 16.29 27.19 -8.87
N ILE A 455 17.35 27.43 -8.09
CA ILE A 455 17.27 27.39 -6.63
C ILE A 455 17.31 28.82 -6.10
N VAL A 456 16.34 29.16 -5.27
CA VAL A 456 16.27 30.45 -4.57
C VAL A 456 16.67 30.25 -3.11
N ASN A 457 17.71 30.92 -2.70
CA ASN A 457 18.18 30.94 -1.31
C ASN A 457 17.31 31.87 -0.45
N LEU A 458 16.43 31.30 0.36
CA LEU A 458 15.55 32.06 1.24
C LEU A 458 16.27 32.77 2.39
N GLN A 459 17.48 32.35 2.74
CA GLN A 459 18.30 33.03 3.78
C GLN A 459 18.81 34.38 3.31
N ALA A 460 19.12 34.49 2.01
CA ALA A 460 19.59 35.72 1.41
C ALA A 460 18.50 36.81 1.37
N ILE A 461 17.22 36.44 1.55
CA ILE A 461 16.10 37.38 1.48
C ILE A 461 15.86 38.01 2.86
N LYS A 462 16.21 39.26 2.98
CA LYS A 462 15.93 40.07 4.19
C LYS A 462 14.46 40.45 4.22
N THR A 463 13.76 40.15 5.30
CA THR A 463 12.37 40.53 5.54
C THR A 463 12.24 41.40 6.77
N VAL A 464 11.32 42.36 6.77
CA VAL A 464 11.05 43.27 7.91
C VAL A 464 10.60 42.49 9.15
N SER A 465 9.85 41.42 8.97
CA SER A 465 9.37 40.55 10.06
C SER A 465 10.42 39.59 10.59
N GLY A 466 11.58 39.55 9.95
CA GLY A 466 12.61 38.64 10.30
C GLY A 466 12.29 37.15 9.98
N GLN A 467 11.17 36.78 9.41
CA GLN A 467 10.85 35.40 8.94
C GLN A 467 11.09 35.26 7.44
N PRO A 468 11.54 34.09 6.91
CA PRO A 468 11.66 33.89 5.48
C PRO A 468 10.29 34.02 4.81
N PRO A 469 10.24 34.66 3.63
CA PRO A 469 8.97 34.81 2.92
C PRO A 469 8.43 33.44 2.48
N LEU A 470 7.11 33.30 2.47
CA LEU A 470 6.45 32.09 1.99
C LEU A 470 6.73 31.85 0.51
N PHE A 471 6.71 32.94 -0.28
CA PHE A 471 7.04 32.95 -1.69
C PHE A 471 8.13 33.99 -1.96
N SER A 472 9.16 33.61 -2.64
CA SER A 472 10.18 34.54 -3.15
C SER A 472 9.62 35.40 -4.30
N MET A 473 10.25 36.53 -4.57
CA MET A 473 9.84 37.41 -5.68
C MET A 473 9.99 36.73 -7.03
N GLU A 474 11.03 35.90 -7.19
CA GLU A 474 11.27 35.10 -8.40
C GLU A 474 10.10 34.17 -8.69
N LEU A 475 9.61 33.43 -7.67
CA LEU A 475 8.47 32.53 -7.82
C LEU A 475 7.17 33.32 -8.13
N ILE A 476 6.94 34.44 -7.44
CA ILE A 476 5.76 35.29 -7.70
C ILE A 476 5.79 35.85 -9.12
N HIS A 477 6.94 36.33 -9.60
CA HIS A 477 7.07 36.83 -10.97
C HIS A 477 6.90 35.72 -12.00
N ALA A 478 7.40 34.50 -11.73
CA ALA A 478 7.19 33.35 -12.61
C ALA A 478 5.71 32.95 -12.69
N ILE A 479 5.00 32.91 -11.57
CA ILE A 479 3.54 32.64 -11.55
C ILE A 479 2.80 33.70 -12.34
N ARG A 480 3.12 34.97 -12.15
CA ARG A 480 2.48 36.07 -12.89
C ARG A 480 2.69 35.97 -14.40
N ARG A 481 3.91 35.66 -14.84
CA ARG A 481 4.22 35.43 -16.27
C ARG A 481 3.45 34.24 -16.83
N ASN A 482 3.37 33.14 -16.05
CA ASN A 482 2.65 31.93 -16.46
C ASN A 482 1.15 32.22 -16.65
N LEU A 483 0.54 32.89 -15.69
CA LEU A 483 -0.88 33.30 -15.76
C LEU A 483 -1.13 34.22 -16.97
N ALA A 484 -0.23 35.17 -17.25
CA ALA A 484 -0.36 36.07 -18.41
C ALA A 484 -0.24 35.30 -19.73
N ALA A 485 0.53 34.20 -19.78
CA ALA A 485 0.69 33.34 -20.94
C ALA A 485 -0.46 32.31 -21.11
N GLY A 486 -1.41 32.25 -20.16
CA GLY A 486 -2.46 31.22 -20.14
C GLY A 486 -1.97 29.81 -19.81
N ASP A 487 -0.78 29.69 -19.21
CA ASP A 487 -0.18 28.42 -18.82
C ASP A 487 -0.45 28.10 -17.35
N GLN A 488 -0.36 26.81 -16.99
CA GLN A 488 -0.67 26.34 -15.65
C GLN A 488 0.58 26.27 -14.76
N SER A 489 0.39 26.52 -13.48
CA SER A 489 1.44 26.46 -12.45
C SER A 489 1.11 25.41 -11.41
N LEU A 490 2.11 24.62 -10.98
CA LEU A 490 2.00 23.65 -9.91
C LEU A 490 2.84 24.13 -8.73
N ILE A 491 2.20 24.32 -7.57
CA ILE A 491 2.87 24.75 -6.33
C ILE A 491 2.93 23.58 -5.36
N PHE A 492 4.12 23.13 -5.10
CA PHE A 492 4.38 21.95 -4.32
C PHE A 492 4.87 22.28 -2.91
N LEU A 493 4.28 21.63 -1.90
CA LEU A 493 4.73 21.65 -0.52
C LEU A 493 4.97 20.23 -0.03
N ASN A 494 6.19 19.96 0.43
CA ASN A 494 6.49 18.68 1.07
C ASN A 494 5.97 18.69 2.53
N ARG A 495 4.66 18.40 2.71
CA ARG A 495 4.04 18.31 4.03
C ARG A 495 4.07 16.88 4.54
N ARG A 496 5.09 16.51 5.36
CA ARG A 496 5.03 15.30 6.20
C ARG A 496 5.34 15.67 7.64
N GLY A 497 4.40 15.38 8.56
CA GLY A 497 4.60 15.33 10.00
C GLY A 497 4.25 16.61 10.77
N PHE A 498 3.72 16.40 11.97
CA PHE A 498 3.37 17.43 12.97
C PHE A 498 4.58 17.84 13.86
N ALA A 499 5.78 17.33 13.57
CA ALA A 499 6.96 17.65 14.34
C ALA A 499 7.55 18.98 13.88
N SER A 500 7.75 19.92 14.81
CA SER A 500 8.41 21.18 14.52
C SER A 500 9.89 20.93 14.29
N LEU A 501 10.32 21.02 13.03
CA LEU A 501 11.72 20.99 12.66
C LEU A 501 12.41 22.25 13.19
N MET A 502 13.51 22.08 13.92
CA MET A 502 14.36 23.20 14.33
C MET A 502 15.49 23.38 13.33
N LEU A 503 15.43 24.49 12.61
CA LEU A 503 16.49 24.93 11.70
C LEU A 503 17.20 26.14 12.27
N CYS A 504 18.53 26.17 12.07
CA CYS A 504 19.27 27.40 12.22
C CYS A 504 18.90 28.35 11.10
N ARG A 505 18.46 29.54 11.45
CA ARG A 505 18.03 30.52 10.49
C ARG A 505 19.22 31.14 9.71
N ASP A 506 20.39 31.19 10.34
CA ASP A 506 21.55 31.87 9.79
C ASP A 506 22.36 30.98 8.84
N CYS A 507 22.32 29.64 8.99
CA CYS A 507 22.99 28.69 8.08
C CYS A 507 22.07 27.62 7.47
N GLY A 508 20.76 27.60 7.80
CA GLY A 508 19.78 26.67 7.23
C GLY A 508 19.89 25.23 7.70
N LEU A 509 20.82 24.90 8.58
CA LEU A 509 21.05 23.53 9.03
C LEU A 509 20.07 23.12 10.13
N ALA A 510 19.58 21.88 10.02
CA ALA A 510 18.84 21.26 11.11
C ALA A 510 19.78 20.86 12.24
N VAL A 511 19.35 21.04 13.49
CA VAL A 511 20.10 20.51 14.65
C VAL A 511 20.06 18.98 14.59
N ARG A 512 21.23 18.34 14.58
CA ARG A 512 21.36 16.88 14.41
C ARG A 512 21.85 16.19 15.69
N CYS A 513 21.53 14.92 15.83
CA CYS A 513 22.06 14.07 16.89
C CYS A 513 23.53 13.72 16.60
N PRO A 514 24.48 13.94 17.52
CA PRO A 514 25.90 13.64 17.28
C PRO A 514 26.15 12.15 17.01
N SER A 515 25.36 11.25 17.63
CA SER A 515 25.55 9.80 17.50
C SER A 515 24.80 9.18 16.32
N CYS A 516 23.64 9.72 15.95
CA CYS A 516 22.76 9.13 14.92
C CYS A 516 22.69 9.93 13.62
N GLN A 517 23.16 11.19 13.63
CA GLN A 517 23.12 12.13 12.51
C GLN A 517 21.72 12.38 11.93
N VAL A 518 20.66 11.99 12.65
CA VAL A 518 19.28 12.35 12.32
C VAL A 518 18.90 13.66 13.00
N SER A 519 17.97 14.40 12.43
CA SER A 519 17.50 15.68 12.99
C SER A 519 16.87 15.48 14.37
N LEU A 520 17.16 16.39 15.29
CA LEU A 520 16.50 16.47 16.58
C LEU A 520 15.16 17.18 16.43
N THR A 521 14.18 16.76 17.23
CA THR A 521 12.82 17.30 17.18
C THR A 521 12.47 18.02 18.47
N MET A 522 11.86 19.22 18.38
CA MET A 522 11.33 19.93 19.53
C MET A 522 9.91 19.43 19.84
N HIS A 523 9.69 18.99 21.07
CA HIS A 523 8.35 18.65 21.54
C HIS A 523 7.65 19.85 22.17
N LYS A 524 6.39 20.12 21.76
CA LYS A 524 5.55 21.14 22.37
C LYS A 524 5.45 20.89 23.88
N GLY A 525 5.83 21.88 24.69
CA GLY A 525 5.79 21.81 26.15
C GLY A 525 7.12 21.41 26.82
N SER A 526 8.12 20.93 26.07
CA SER A 526 9.48 20.76 26.60
C SER A 526 10.44 21.69 25.84
N LYS A 527 11.21 22.49 26.57
CA LYS A 527 12.28 23.28 25.96
C LYS A 527 13.52 22.42 25.62
N LYS A 528 13.29 21.16 25.14
CA LYS A 528 14.37 20.21 24.84
C LYS A 528 14.20 19.67 23.43
N LEU A 529 15.32 19.50 22.74
CA LEU A 529 15.42 18.80 21.48
C LEU A 529 15.76 17.33 21.76
N LEU A 530 15.09 16.40 21.09
CA LEU A 530 15.19 14.96 21.34
C LEU A 530 15.56 14.19 20.06
N CYS A 531 16.48 13.26 20.17
CA CYS A 531 16.72 12.23 19.17
C CYS A 531 15.75 11.06 19.35
N HIS A 532 14.93 10.77 18.36
CA HIS A 532 13.98 9.64 18.40
C HIS A 532 14.62 8.27 18.19
N TYR A 533 15.92 8.20 17.86
CA TYR A 533 16.62 6.92 17.70
C TYR A 533 17.28 6.48 19.01
N CYS A 534 18.11 7.31 19.59
CA CYS A 534 18.91 6.95 20.77
C CYS A 534 18.41 7.59 22.08
N GLY A 535 17.47 8.53 22.03
CA GLY A 535 17.00 9.26 23.22
C GLY A 535 17.90 10.42 23.66
N HIS A 536 18.96 10.75 22.91
CA HIS A 536 19.83 11.90 23.21
C HIS A 536 19.02 13.20 23.27
N THR A 537 19.26 14.02 24.30
CA THR A 537 18.52 15.27 24.49
C THR A 537 19.49 16.44 24.64
N VAL A 538 19.13 17.56 24.00
CA VAL A 538 19.85 18.85 24.15
C VAL A 538 18.84 19.90 24.60
N ARG A 539 19.31 20.92 25.35
CA ARG A 539 18.46 22.07 25.72
C ARG A 539 18.06 22.86 24.49
N GLY A 540 16.80 23.34 24.44
CA GLY A 540 16.27 24.07 23.28
C GLY A 540 16.92 25.44 23.04
N GLU A 541 17.68 25.94 23.99
CA GLU A 541 18.49 27.19 23.93
C GLU A 541 19.92 26.91 23.47
N THR A 542 20.18 25.84 22.77
CA THR A 542 21.49 25.48 22.23
C THR A 542 21.86 26.38 21.03
N SER A 543 23.14 26.57 20.79
CA SER A 543 23.64 27.20 19.57
C SER A 543 23.73 26.19 18.42
N CYS A 544 23.72 26.67 17.21
CA CYS A 544 23.95 25.88 16.01
C CYS A 544 25.39 25.32 16.01
N GLU A 545 25.56 24.03 15.79
CA GLU A 545 26.90 23.41 15.79
C GLU A 545 27.79 23.94 14.66
N GLN A 546 27.19 24.40 13.54
CA GLN A 546 27.93 24.86 12.37
C GLN A 546 28.34 26.34 12.46
N CYS A 547 27.43 27.24 12.79
CA CYS A 547 27.68 28.70 12.76
C CYS A 547 27.58 29.35 14.13
N GLN A 548 27.41 28.58 15.20
CA GLN A 548 27.30 29.02 16.61
C GLN A 548 26.13 30.00 16.87
N SER A 549 25.28 30.25 15.91
CA SER A 549 24.08 31.08 16.07
C SER A 549 23.10 30.49 17.04
N THR A 550 22.46 31.31 17.85
CA THR A 550 21.34 30.94 18.73
C THR A 550 19.99 31.09 18.07
N ASN A 551 19.93 31.53 16.77
CA ASN A 551 18.73 31.81 16.03
C ASN A 551 18.10 30.53 15.46
N LEU A 552 17.67 29.63 16.36
CA LEU A 552 16.99 28.39 15.99
C LEU A 552 15.47 28.61 15.95
N VAL A 553 14.84 28.35 14.81
CA VAL A 553 13.41 28.58 14.63
C VAL A 553 12.67 27.28 14.24
N PRO A 554 11.45 27.07 14.78
CA PRO A 554 10.61 25.98 14.32
C PRO A 554 9.97 26.33 12.98
N ILE A 555 10.06 25.44 12.00
CA ILE A 555 9.48 25.65 10.66
C ILE A 555 8.38 24.63 10.38
N GLY A 556 7.26 25.12 9.86
CA GLY A 556 6.15 24.30 9.36
C GLY A 556 4.88 25.16 9.09
N PHE A 557 4.30 25.01 7.90
CA PHE A 557 3.02 25.59 7.53
C PHE A 557 2.23 24.61 6.62
N GLY A 558 0.91 24.81 6.53
CA GLY A 558 0.02 23.92 5.74
C GLY A 558 -0.28 24.46 4.34
N THR A 559 -0.83 23.61 3.49
CA THR A 559 -1.32 23.92 2.14
C THR A 559 -2.41 25.01 2.15
N GLU A 560 -3.20 25.08 3.23
CA GLU A 560 -4.24 26.11 3.45
C GLU A 560 -3.65 27.52 3.49
N ARG A 561 -2.52 27.68 4.18
CA ARG A 561 -1.82 28.96 4.26
C ARG A 561 -1.25 29.38 2.89
N LEU A 562 -0.76 28.40 2.10
CA LEU A 562 -0.31 28.66 0.73
C LEU A 562 -1.47 29.12 -0.16
N GLU A 563 -2.61 28.44 -0.08
CA GLU A 563 -3.81 28.77 -0.83
C GLU A 563 -4.32 30.19 -0.50
N ALA A 564 -4.43 30.50 0.79
CA ALA A 564 -4.87 31.81 1.24
C ALA A 564 -3.96 32.95 0.74
N GLU A 565 -2.63 32.74 0.80
CA GLU A 565 -1.66 33.74 0.35
C GLU A 565 -1.67 33.89 -1.18
N LEU A 566 -1.84 32.79 -1.95
CA LEU A 566 -1.94 32.85 -3.41
C LEU A 566 -3.25 33.51 -3.85
N ARG A 567 -4.39 33.22 -3.21
CA ARG A 567 -5.68 33.87 -3.48
C ARG A 567 -5.62 35.41 -3.24
N LYS A 568 -4.89 35.82 -2.18
CA LYS A 568 -4.68 37.24 -1.91
C LYS A 568 -3.85 37.93 -2.99
N ARG A 569 -2.81 37.24 -3.52
CA ARG A 569 -1.90 37.82 -4.53
C ARG A 569 -2.42 37.74 -5.97
N PHE A 570 -3.22 36.70 -6.25
CA PHE A 570 -3.78 36.41 -7.57
C PHE A 570 -5.30 36.17 -7.49
N PRO A 571 -6.09 37.21 -7.18
CA PRO A 571 -7.54 37.07 -6.90
C PRO A 571 -8.35 36.62 -8.12
N LYS A 572 -7.82 36.76 -9.35
CA LYS A 572 -8.49 36.33 -10.58
C LYS A 572 -8.10 34.90 -11.01
N ALA A 573 -7.08 34.30 -10.39
CA ALA A 573 -6.62 32.97 -10.76
C ALA A 573 -7.56 31.89 -10.19
N ARG A 574 -7.83 30.85 -10.97
CA ARG A 574 -8.58 29.66 -10.56
C ARG A 574 -7.62 28.71 -9.85
N ILE A 575 -7.68 28.70 -8.51
CA ILE A 575 -6.76 27.96 -7.65
C ILE A 575 -7.47 26.73 -7.08
N ALA A 576 -6.87 25.56 -7.25
CA ALA A 576 -7.32 24.32 -6.62
C ALA A 576 -6.24 23.74 -5.71
N ARG A 577 -6.68 22.99 -4.68
CA ARG A 577 -5.82 22.29 -3.75
C ARG A 577 -6.05 20.79 -3.83
N LEU A 578 -4.96 20.01 -3.90
CA LEU A 578 -4.96 18.58 -3.89
C LEU A 578 -4.07 18.03 -2.77
N ASP A 579 -4.68 17.70 -1.66
CA ASP A 579 -4.06 17.07 -0.52
C ASP A 579 -4.96 15.96 0.08
N ARG A 580 -4.52 15.31 1.16
CA ARG A 580 -5.31 14.25 1.79
C ARG A 580 -6.69 14.70 2.27
N ASP A 581 -6.80 15.96 2.69
CA ASP A 581 -8.04 16.48 3.27
C ASP A 581 -9.06 16.82 2.17
N THR A 582 -8.59 17.23 0.97
CA THR A 582 -9.43 17.57 -0.19
C THR A 582 -9.71 16.39 -1.11
N SER A 583 -9.00 15.29 -0.99
CA SER A 583 -9.13 14.08 -1.85
C SER A 583 -9.55 12.84 -1.06
N LEU A 584 -10.57 12.98 -0.22
CA LEU A 584 -11.10 11.86 0.58
C LEU A 584 -11.72 10.76 -0.29
N ASN A 585 -12.23 11.12 -1.49
CA ASN A 585 -12.87 10.21 -2.43
C ASN A 585 -12.17 10.22 -3.80
N ARG A 586 -12.14 9.06 -4.47
CA ARG A 586 -11.63 8.92 -5.84
C ARG A 586 -12.30 9.89 -6.82
N LYS A 587 -13.60 10.15 -6.64
CA LYS A 587 -14.37 11.08 -7.49
C LYS A 587 -13.85 12.52 -7.42
N ASP A 588 -13.57 13.02 -6.22
CA ASP A 588 -13.06 14.39 -6.01
C ASP A 588 -11.67 14.54 -6.64
N LEU A 589 -10.81 13.53 -6.46
CA LEU A 589 -9.51 13.47 -7.11
C LEU A 589 -9.63 13.57 -8.65
N LEU A 590 -10.47 12.73 -9.25
CA LEU A 590 -10.67 12.70 -10.70
C LEU A 590 -11.24 14.03 -11.22
N THR A 591 -12.14 14.66 -10.47
CA THR A 591 -12.70 15.98 -10.83
C THR A 591 -11.61 17.05 -10.88
N ILE A 592 -10.74 17.12 -9.85
CA ILE A 592 -9.63 18.10 -9.84
C ILE A 592 -8.64 17.81 -10.99
N LEU A 593 -8.28 16.55 -11.22
CA LEU A 593 -7.37 16.16 -12.29
C LEU A 593 -7.92 16.50 -13.68
N LYS A 594 -9.23 16.26 -13.87
CA LYS A 594 -9.93 16.65 -15.09
C LYS A 594 -9.93 18.18 -15.27
N GLY A 595 -10.24 18.95 -14.22
CA GLY A 595 -10.20 20.43 -14.28
C GLY A 595 -8.81 20.99 -14.61
N VAL A 596 -7.72 20.31 -14.18
CA VAL A 596 -6.36 20.68 -14.62
C VAL A 596 -6.16 20.33 -16.10
N HIS A 597 -6.58 19.15 -16.55
CA HIS A 597 -6.45 18.71 -17.93
C HIS A 597 -7.21 19.65 -18.89
N ASP A 598 -8.44 20.01 -18.52
CA ASP A 598 -9.35 20.84 -19.31
C ASP A 598 -9.04 22.36 -19.17
N ARG A 599 -7.93 22.73 -18.52
CA ARG A 599 -7.50 24.12 -18.26
C ARG A 599 -8.51 24.96 -17.47
N GLU A 600 -9.31 24.35 -16.64
CA GLU A 600 -10.23 25.05 -15.72
C GLU A 600 -9.53 25.52 -14.44
N ILE A 601 -8.30 25.05 -14.19
CA ILE A 601 -7.47 25.38 -13.03
C ILE A 601 -6.17 26.00 -13.52
N ASP A 602 -5.83 27.20 -13.02
CA ASP A 602 -4.62 27.94 -13.39
C ASP A 602 -3.43 27.59 -12.46
N ILE A 603 -3.72 27.42 -11.16
CA ILE A 603 -2.72 27.10 -10.14
C ILE A 603 -3.21 25.89 -9.35
N LEU A 604 -2.44 24.79 -9.41
CA LEU A 604 -2.66 23.62 -8.59
C LEU A 604 -1.69 23.63 -7.40
N ILE A 605 -2.22 23.65 -6.18
CA ILE A 605 -1.43 23.49 -4.95
C ILE A 605 -1.54 22.05 -4.49
N GLY A 606 -0.41 21.43 -4.11
CA GLY A 606 -0.54 20.12 -3.53
C GLY A 606 0.71 19.58 -2.87
N THR A 607 0.56 18.34 -2.37
CA THR A 607 1.60 17.62 -1.66
C THR A 607 2.11 16.45 -2.51
N GLN A 608 2.64 15.41 -1.92
CA GLN A 608 3.20 14.26 -2.61
C GLN A 608 2.25 13.57 -3.61
N MET A 609 0.93 13.78 -3.49
CA MET A 609 -0.05 13.20 -4.42
C MET A 609 0.10 13.74 -5.84
N ILE A 610 0.44 15.02 -6.00
CA ILE A 610 0.63 15.62 -7.34
C ILE A 610 2.00 15.32 -7.95
N ALA A 611 2.96 14.91 -7.12
CA ALA A 611 4.30 14.54 -7.60
C ALA A 611 4.29 13.21 -8.38
N LYS A 612 3.26 12.37 -8.19
CA LYS A 612 3.23 10.99 -8.68
C LYS A 612 2.21 10.81 -9.80
N GLY A 613 2.55 10.01 -10.83
CA GLY A 613 1.64 9.32 -11.75
C GLY A 613 0.75 10.13 -12.68
N HIS A 614 0.71 11.47 -12.58
CA HIS A 614 -0.18 12.29 -13.40
C HIS A 614 0.56 12.96 -14.54
N HIS A 615 -0.09 13.09 -15.68
CA HIS A 615 0.41 13.83 -16.83
C HIS A 615 -0.30 15.18 -16.91
N PHE A 616 0.46 16.27 -16.80
CA PHE A 616 -0.04 17.64 -16.87
C PHE A 616 0.64 18.35 -18.04
N PRO A 617 0.10 18.26 -19.27
CA PRO A 617 0.77 18.76 -20.48
C PRO A 617 0.90 20.29 -20.50
N HIS A 618 0.04 21.00 -19.78
CA HIS A 618 -0.03 22.46 -19.75
C HIS A 618 0.68 23.10 -18.56
N VAL A 619 1.28 22.29 -17.68
CA VAL A 619 2.06 22.78 -16.54
C VAL A 619 3.47 23.10 -17.02
N THR A 620 3.79 24.39 -17.15
CA THR A 620 5.09 24.90 -17.56
C THR A 620 5.90 25.43 -16.39
N LEU A 621 5.27 25.74 -15.23
CA LEU A 621 5.95 26.18 -14.01
C LEU A 621 5.68 25.22 -12.85
N VAL A 622 6.73 24.83 -12.15
CA VAL A 622 6.67 24.14 -10.86
C VAL A 622 7.37 24.98 -9.80
N GLY A 623 6.68 25.35 -8.74
CA GLY A 623 7.21 26.04 -7.56
C GLY A 623 7.30 25.08 -6.37
N VAL A 624 8.48 24.82 -5.85
CA VAL A 624 8.68 24.06 -4.61
C VAL A 624 8.86 25.03 -3.46
N VAL A 625 7.91 25.02 -2.55
CA VAL A 625 7.91 25.91 -1.38
C VAL A 625 8.59 25.20 -0.23
N LEU A 626 9.77 25.67 0.17
CA LEU A 626 10.57 25.14 1.26
C LEU A 626 10.96 23.65 1.11
N ALA A 627 11.95 23.40 0.27
CA ALA A 627 12.46 22.06 -0.02
C ALA A 627 13.02 21.34 1.23
N ASP A 628 13.51 22.11 2.19
CA ASP A 628 14.18 21.63 3.42
C ASP A 628 13.28 20.84 4.39
N THR A 629 11.96 20.96 4.28
CA THR A 629 11.03 20.30 5.20
C THR A 629 11.21 18.79 5.26
N GLY A 630 11.61 18.16 4.14
CA GLY A 630 11.92 16.73 4.07
C GLY A 630 13.19 16.36 4.83
N LEU A 631 14.20 17.23 4.80
CA LEU A 631 15.51 17.01 5.44
C LEU A 631 15.45 17.03 6.97
N GLY A 632 14.43 17.67 7.51
CA GLY A 632 14.22 17.75 8.96
C GLY A 632 13.50 16.56 9.57
N LEU A 633 13.13 15.58 8.81
CA LEU A 633 12.54 14.37 9.38
C LEU A 633 13.61 13.60 10.18
N PRO A 634 13.26 13.05 11.36
CA PRO A 634 14.16 12.22 12.14
C PRO A 634 14.30 10.80 11.52
N ASP A 635 14.75 10.75 10.29
CA ASP A 635 14.94 9.52 9.52
C ASP A 635 16.26 9.59 8.76
N PHE A 636 17.07 8.54 8.80
CA PHE A 636 18.34 8.48 8.09
C PHE A 636 18.17 8.53 6.55
N ARG A 637 16.96 8.29 6.04
CA ARG A 637 16.60 8.40 4.61
C ARG A 637 16.11 9.79 4.22
N ALA A 638 16.18 10.78 5.12
CA ALA A 638 15.61 12.11 4.86
C ALA A 638 16.20 12.76 3.60
N GLY A 639 17.52 12.62 3.40
CA GLY A 639 18.21 13.11 2.19
C GLY A 639 17.78 12.41 0.92
N GLU A 640 17.81 11.09 0.91
CA GLU A 640 17.33 10.26 -0.21
C GLU A 640 15.89 10.61 -0.62
N ARG A 641 14.97 10.67 0.35
CA ARG A 641 13.55 10.97 0.08
C ARG A 641 13.34 12.40 -0.42
N THR A 642 14.12 13.36 0.07
CA THR A 642 14.04 14.73 -0.41
C THR A 642 14.47 14.81 -1.87
N PHE A 643 15.56 14.17 -2.24
CA PHE A 643 16.01 14.08 -3.61
C PHE A 643 14.96 13.41 -4.52
N GLN A 644 14.46 12.22 -4.14
CA GLN A 644 13.46 11.49 -4.89
C GLN A 644 12.22 12.32 -5.16
N LEU A 645 11.74 13.01 -4.14
CA LEU A 645 10.56 13.85 -4.24
C LEU A 645 10.80 15.09 -5.13
N LEU A 646 11.94 15.77 -4.96
CA LEU A 646 12.30 16.93 -5.79
C LEU A 646 12.43 16.51 -7.27
N THR A 647 13.11 15.40 -7.56
CA THR A 647 13.26 14.88 -8.92
C THR A 647 11.93 14.46 -9.54
N GLN A 648 11.02 13.87 -8.76
CA GLN A 648 9.68 13.54 -9.26
C GLN A 648 8.84 14.78 -9.59
N VAL A 649 8.89 15.81 -8.73
CA VAL A 649 8.13 17.06 -8.90
C VAL A 649 8.72 17.88 -10.04
N THR A 650 10.03 17.98 -10.14
CA THR A 650 10.70 18.69 -11.25
C THR A 650 10.34 18.07 -12.60
N GLY A 651 10.25 16.74 -12.67
CA GLY A 651 9.82 16.04 -13.87
C GLY A 651 8.35 16.28 -14.28
N ARG A 652 7.57 17.11 -13.59
CA ARG A 652 6.19 17.48 -13.97
C ARG A 652 6.12 18.69 -14.88
N ALA A 653 7.11 19.57 -14.86
CA ALA A 653 7.16 20.74 -15.73
C ALA A 653 7.60 20.35 -17.15
N GLY A 654 7.05 21.02 -18.16
CA GLY A 654 7.52 20.91 -19.55
C GLY A 654 7.28 19.53 -20.19
N ARG A 655 6.15 18.90 -19.92
CA ARG A 655 5.74 17.64 -20.58
C ARG A 655 4.98 17.87 -21.89
N GLY A 656 4.52 19.10 -22.12
CA GLY A 656 3.92 19.54 -23.38
C GLY A 656 5.00 20.05 -24.37
N ASP A 657 4.59 20.95 -25.23
CA ASP A 657 5.47 21.52 -26.28
C ASP A 657 6.30 22.71 -25.82
N LYS A 658 6.00 23.25 -24.63
CA LYS A 658 6.71 24.39 -24.04
C LYS A 658 7.78 23.91 -23.05
N PRO A 659 8.95 24.58 -22.96
CA PRO A 659 9.96 24.25 -21.96
C PRO A 659 9.47 24.49 -20.55
N GLY A 660 9.86 23.65 -19.61
CA GLY A 660 9.48 23.73 -18.21
C GLY A 660 10.46 24.57 -17.38
N LEU A 661 9.92 25.34 -16.41
CA LEU A 661 10.70 26.03 -15.39
C LEU A 661 10.35 25.46 -14.01
N VAL A 662 11.36 25.20 -13.20
CA VAL A 662 11.18 24.78 -11.81
C VAL A 662 11.91 25.75 -10.90
N ILE A 663 11.21 26.30 -9.91
CA ILE A 663 11.81 27.16 -8.88
C ILE A 663 11.74 26.43 -7.54
N ILE A 664 12.90 26.09 -6.99
CA ILE A 664 13.05 25.44 -5.67
C ILE A 664 13.46 26.49 -4.65
N GLN A 665 12.61 26.79 -3.68
CA GLN A 665 12.94 27.64 -2.56
C GLN A 665 13.53 26.82 -1.41
N SER A 666 14.69 27.20 -0.90
CA SER A 666 15.42 26.48 0.14
C SER A 666 16.12 27.43 1.11
N LEU A 667 16.20 27.02 2.37
CA LEU A 667 17.06 27.64 3.40
C LEU A 667 18.49 27.07 3.39
N ASN A 668 18.67 25.89 2.78
CA ASN A 668 19.99 25.25 2.63
C ASN A 668 20.18 24.74 1.20
N PRO A 669 20.38 25.66 0.24
CA PRO A 669 20.50 25.32 -1.17
C PRO A 669 21.66 24.38 -1.51
N ASP A 670 22.72 24.41 -0.69
CA ASP A 670 23.95 23.63 -0.88
C ASP A 670 23.86 22.21 -0.29
N HIS A 671 22.73 21.85 0.35
CA HIS A 671 22.55 20.48 0.81
C HIS A 671 22.62 19.51 -0.36
N TYR A 672 23.45 18.47 -0.26
CA TYR A 672 23.73 17.54 -1.37
C TYR A 672 22.46 17.01 -2.06
N SER A 673 21.39 16.71 -1.30
CA SER A 673 20.11 16.23 -1.89
C SER A 673 19.39 17.27 -2.76
N ILE A 674 19.54 18.57 -2.44
CA ILE A 674 18.95 19.69 -3.21
C ILE A 674 19.83 20.01 -4.41
N ALA A 675 21.14 20.10 -4.18
CA ALA A 675 22.13 20.39 -5.23
C ALA A 675 22.13 19.32 -6.33
N THR A 676 22.09 18.03 -5.95
CA THR A 676 22.05 16.93 -6.93
C THR A 676 20.66 16.84 -7.63
N ALA A 677 19.56 17.18 -6.93
CA ALA A 677 18.22 17.20 -7.53
C ALA A 677 18.10 18.29 -8.63
N ARG A 678 18.77 19.44 -8.45
CA ARG A 678 18.87 20.49 -9.49
C ARG A 678 19.43 19.96 -10.80
N LEU A 679 20.42 19.07 -10.71
CA LEU A 679 21.15 18.52 -11.86
C LEU A 679 20.58 17.17 -12.35
N HIS A 680 19.51 16.67 -11.68
CA HIS A 680 19.03 15.31 -11.87
C HIS A 680 20.11 14.23 -11.67
N ASP A 681 21.14 14.54 -10.87
CA ASP A 681 22.30 13.67 -10.64
C ASP A 681 22.00 12.64 -9.54
N TYR A 682 21.42 11.53 -9.93
CA TYR A 682 21.17 10.41 -9.01
C TYR A 682 22.48 9.79 -8.51
N ARG A 683 23.52 9.72 -9.36
CA ARG A 683 24.79 9.10 -9.00
C ARG A 683 25.50 9.88 -7.89
N GLY A 684 25.56 11.20 -8.02
CA GLY A 684 26.16 12.06 -6.96
C GLY A 684 25.40 11.95 -5.62
N LEU A 685 24.06 11.87 -5.66
CA LEU A 685 23.28 11.57 -4.47
C LEU A 685 23.67 10.23 -3.84
N PHE A 686 23.68 9.17 -4.66
CA PHE A 686 23.95 7.80 -4.19
C PHE A 686 25.35 7.71 -3.54
N ASP A 687 26.35 8.24 -4.17
CA ASP A 687 27.75 8.19 -3.67
C ASP A 687 27.87 8.87 -2.29
N ARG A 688 27.16 9.98 -2.10
CA ARG A 688 27.15 10.67 -0.78
C ARG A 688 26.33 9.92 0.28
N GLU A 689 25.15 9.44 -0.09
CA GLU A 689 24.29 8.69 0.82
C GLU A 689 24.94 7.36 1.27
N ILE A 690 25.56 6.63 0.36
CA ILE A 690 26.14 5.32 0.68
C ILE A 690 27.36 5.45 1.59
N GLU A 691 28.15 6.53 1.44
CA GLU A 691 29.24 6.87 2.34
C GLU A 691 28.76 7.10 3.77
N LEU A 692 27.74 7.95 3.94
CA LEU A 692 27.13 8.24 5.25
C LEU A 692 26.54 6.98 5.90
N ARG A 693 25.83 6.15 5.13
CA ARG A 693 25.24 4.91 5.64
C ARG A 693 26.27 3.88 6.03
N ARG A 694 27.40 3.81 5.34
CA ARG A 694 28.54 2.95 5.70
C ARG A 694 29.17 3.39 7.01
N ALA A 695 29.47 4.67 7.15
CA ALA A 695 30.06 5.23 8.36
C ALA A 695 29.18 5.01 9.60
N LEU A 696 27.86 5.20 9.47
CA LEU A 696 26.89 5.05 10.54
C LEU A 696 26.31 3.62 10.65
N ARG A 697 26.73 2.70 9.80
CA ARG A 697 26.20 1.32 9.71
C ARG A 697 24.68 1.27 9.59
N PHE A 698 24.07 2.10 8.74
CA PHE A 698 22.67 2.01 8.38
C PHE A 698 22.45 1.09 7.16
N PRO A 699 21.21 0.63 6.88
CA PRO A 699 20.94 -0.16 5.67
C PRO A 699 21.45 0.53 4.38
N PRO A 700 22.13 -0.21 3.48
CA PRO A 700 22.19 -1.67 3.33
C PRO A 700 23.25 -2.41 4.15
N PHE A 701 24.08 -1.72 4.97
CA PHE A 701 25.18 -2.31 5.73
C PHE A 701 24.74 -2.96 7.06
N SER A 702 23.50 -2.76 7.44
CA SER A 702 22.85 -3.42 8.59
C SER A 702 21.37 -3.66 8.31
N ARG A 703 20.72 -4.35 9.23
CA ARG A 703 19.27 -4.52 9.31
C ARG A 703 18.76 -3.89 10.59
N LEU A 704 17.52 -3.46 10.56
CA LEU A 704 16.86 -2.78 11.66
C LEU A 704 15.58 -3.51 12.07
N ILE A 705 15.33 -3.60 13.38
CA ILE A 705 14.01 -3.96 13.93
C ILE A 705 13.60 -2.85 14.89
N ASN A 706 12.44 -2.26 14.68
CA ASN A 706 11.85 -1.29 15.60
C ASN A 706 10.79 -1.96 16.48
N LEU A 707 11.04 -1.99 17.78
CA LEU A 707 10.08 -2.41 18.81
C LEU A 707 9.23 -1.22 19.20
N ARG A 708 7.94 -1.22 18.86
CA ARG A 708 6.99 -0.16 19.19
C ARG A 708 6.16 -0.56 20.41
N ILE A 709 6.17 0.27 21.44
CA ILE A 709 5.46 0.11 22.71
C ILE A 709 4.36 1.16 22.77
N GLU A 710 3.12 0.74 22.85
CA GLU A 710 1.95 1.62 22.78
C GLU A 710 0.96 1.33 23.90
N GLY A 711 0.38 2.39 24.51
CA GLY A 711 -0.62 2.27 25.57
C GLY A 711 -1.33 3.59 25.85
N GLU A 712 -2.39 3.53 26.65
CA GLU A 712 -3.23 4.70 26.97
C GLU A 712 -2.61 5.59 28.07
N GLN A 713 -1.77 5.04 28.93
CA GLN A 713 -1.15 5.74 30.05
C GLN A 713 0.35 5.93 29.80
N GLU A 714 0.79 7.19 29.68
CA GLU A 714 2.16 7.55 29.35
C GLU A 714 3.19 6.95 30.32
N ASN A 715 2.96 7.08 31.61
CA ASN A 715 3.87 6.58 32.64
C ASN A 715 4.05 5.06 32.57
N GLN A 716 2.99 4.31 32.27
CA GLN A 716 3.07 2.85 32.13
C GLN A 716 3.86 2.47 30.87
N VAL A 717 3.61 3.15 29.74
CA VAL A 717 4.34 2.94 28.48
C VAL A 717 5.81 3.23 28.67
N LYS A 718 6.16 4.34 29.31
CA LYS A 718 7.54 4.73 29.63
C LYS A 718 8.24 3.69 30.52
N LYS A 719 7.58 3.25 31.63
CA LYS A 719 8.13 2.21 32.51
C LYS A 719 8.38 0.90 31.76
N CYS A 720 7.44 0.48 30.94
CA CYS A 720 7.56 -0.73 30.11
C CYS A 720 8.72 -0.60 29.09
N ALA A 721 8.85 0.56 28.43
CA ALA A 721 9.92 0.83 27.47
C ALA A 721 11.31 0.81 28.14
N LEU A 722 11.47 1.40 29.31
CA LEU A 722 12.71 1.37 30.11
C LEU A 722 13.07 -0.05 30.52
N ALA A 723 12.12 -0.79 31.09
CA ALA A 723 12.34 -2.19 31.49
C ALA A 723 12.71 -3.09 30.31
N LEU A 724 12.07 -2.91 29.15
CA LEU A 724 12.41 -3.63 27.92
C LEU A 724 13.81 -3.29 27.43
N ALA A 725 14.20 -2.02 27.49
CA ALA A 725 15.53 -1.55 27.10
C ALA A 725 16.64 -2.09 28.01
N ASP A 726 16.43 -2.11 29.33
CA ASP A 726 17.38 -2.67 30.28
C ASP A 726 17.57 -4.17 30.05
N ARG A 727 16.49 -4.90 29.82
CA ARG A 727 16.55 -6.31 29.44
C ARG A 727 17.30 -6.51 28.11
N ALA A 728 17.02 -5.66 27.11
CA ALA A 728 17.71 -5.72 25.82
C ALA A 728 19.21 -5.44 25.97
N ARG A 729 19.61 -4.45 26.77
CA ARG A 729 21.02 -4.14 27.05
C ARG A 729 21.73 -5.28 27.80
N HIS A 730 21.01 -5.93 28.74
CA HIS A 730 21.56 -7.10 29.42
C HIS A 730 21.77 -8.25 28.44
N LEU A 731 20.80 -8.55 27.60
CA LEU A 731 20.91 -9.58 26.57
C LEU A 731 22.00 -9.27 25.54
N ALA A 732 22.22 -7.99 25.20
CA ALA A 732 23.26 -7.56 24.28
C ALA A 732 24.68 -7.88 24.75
N LYS A 733 24.92 -8.04 26.07
CA LYS A 733 26.23 -8.46 26.60
C LYS A 733 26.63 -9.84 26.10
N THR A 734 25.66 -10.73 25.91
CA THR A 734 25.86 -12.09 25.35
C THR A 734 25.66 -12.16 23.83
N HIS A 735 25.16 -11.07 23.23
CA HIS A 735 24.90 -10.96 21.80
C HIS A 735 25.52 -9.67 21.22
N PRO A 736 26.87 -9.57 21.18
CA PRO A 736 27.57 -8.34 20.83
C PRO A 736 27.33 -7.87 19.38
N ALA A 737 26.81 -8.77 18.52
CA ALA A 737 26.44 -8.43 17.15
C ALA A 737 25.20 -7.52 17.03
N VAL A 738 24.44 -7.32 18.14
CA VAL A 738 23.20 -6.53 18.12
C VAL A 738 23.38 -5.25 18.93
N ALA A 739 23.30 -4.10 18.28
CA ALA A 739 23.27 -2.80 18.93
C ALA A 739 21.83 -2.41 19.31
N VAL A 740 21.66 -1.89 20.53
CA VAL A 740 20.37 -1.44 21.08
C VAL A 740 20.38 0.08 21.20
N LEU A 741 19.48 0.76 20.49
CA LEU A 741 19.34 2.21 20.49
C LEU A 741 18.01 2.62 21.13
N GLY A 742 18.04 3.58 22.02
CA GLY A 742 16.88 4.03 22.79
C GLY A 742 16.85 3.43 24.21
N PRO A 743 15.69 3.40 24.92
CA PRO A 743 14.37 3.73 24.39
C PRO A 743 14.15 5.23 24.23
N ALA A 744 13.29 5.61 23.29
CA ALA A 744 12.91 6.98 23.05
C ALA A 744 11.40 7.08 22.77
N PRO A 745 10.74 8.21 23.09
CA PRO A 745 9.40 8.47 22.57
C PRO A 745 9.41 8.41 21.03
N ALA A 746 8.35 7.87 20.42
CA ALA A 746 8.22 7.94 18.98
C ALA A 746 8.10 9.40 18.50
N PRO A 747 8.47 9.75 17.25
CA PRO A 747 8.31 11.11 16.72
C PRO A 747 6.88 11.64 16.84
N LEU A 748 5.89 10.78 16.64
CA LEU A 748 4.49 11.01 17.02
C LEU A 748 4.25 10.34 18.37
N ALA A 749 4.58 11.05 19.44
CA ALA A 749 4.54 10.50 20.81
C ALA A 749 3.14 10.08 21.26
N LYS A 750 2.07 10.66 20.67
CA LYS A 750 0.67 10.30 20.91
C LYS A 750 -0.10 10.22 19.59
N LEU A 751 -0.75 9.09 19.34
CA LEU A 751 -1.56 8.87 18.15
C LEU A 751 -2.83 8.10 18.52
N HIS A 752 -4.00 8.57 18.08
CA HIS A 752 -5.32 7.99 18.41
C HIS A 752 -5.50 7.72 19.92
N GLY A 753 -5.10 8.67 20.76
CA GLY A 753 -5.22 8.57 22.20
C GLY A 753 -4.15 7.71 22.89
N ARG A 754 -3.26 7.04 22.15
CA ARG A 754 -2.22 6.15 22.70
C ARG A 754 -0.85 6.79 22.67
N PHE A 755 -0.12 6.68 23.77
CA PHE A 755 1.29 7.08 23.87
C PHE A 755 2.17 6.01 23.23
N ARG A 756 3.27 6.44 22.58
CA ARG A 756 4.15 5.59 21.78
C ARG A 756 5.60 5.80 22.14
N TRP A 757 6.28 4.70 22.42
CA TRP A 757 7.71 4.62 22.61
C TRP A 757 8.31 3.61 21.65
N GLN A 758 9.61 3.73 21.40
CA GLN A 758 10.32 2.83 20.51
C GLN A 758 11.70 2.44 21.04
N LEU A 759 12.12 1.24 20.66
CA LEU A 759 13.44 0.68 20.90
C LEU A 759 13.95 0.11 19.59
N LEU A 760 15.08 0.62 19.08
CA LEU A 760 15.62 0.21 17.80
C LEU A 760 16.76 -0.79 18.00
N LEU A 761 16.66 -1.94 17.38
CA LEU A 761 17.69 -2.98 17.29
C LEU A 761 18.38 -2.90 15.94
N LYS A 762 19.72 -2.99 15.92
CA LYS A 762 20.51 -2.90 14.69
C LYS A 762 21.58 -3.98 14.68
N SER A 763 21.72 -4.70 13.56
CA SER A 763 22.75 -5.73 13.35
C SER A 763 23.07 -5.88 11.87
N ALA A 764 24.31 -6.25 11.55
CA ALA A 764 24.66 -6.72 10.21
C ALA A 764 24.21 -8.17 10.00
N ASN A 765 24.01 -8.95 11.06
CA ASN A 765 23.58 -10.34 11.01
C ASN A 765 22.07 -10.45 11.26
N LEU A 766 21.33 -10.84 10.23
CA LEU A 766 19.86 -10.98 10.27
C LEU A 766 19.40 -12.05 11.28
N GLY A 767 20.05 -13.22 11.29
CA GLY A 767 19.68 -14.32 12.20
C GLY A 767 19.87 -13.93 13.66
N ALA A 768 20.98 -13.27 14.00
CA ALA A 768 21.23 -12.76 15.34
C ALA A 768 20.17 -11.71 15.73
N LEU A 769 19.81 -10.83 14.82
CA LEU A 769 18.82 -9.78 15.07
C LEU A 769 17.42 -10.37 15.34
N HIS A 770 16.99 -11.33 14.53
CA HIS A 770 15.70 -12.02 14.68
C HIS A 770 15.64 -12.88 15.95
N GLY A 771 16.70 -13.64 16.25
CA GLY A 771 16.79 -14.41 17.48
C GLY A 771 16.69 -13.51 18.72
N PHE A 772 17.45 -12.42 18.73
CA PHE A 772 17.42 -11.43 19.79
C PHE A 772 16.03 -10.82 20.00
N ALA A 773 15.37 -10.38 18.92
CA ALA A 773 14.01 -9.85 18.97
C ALA A 773 13.00 -10.89 19.48
N GLY A 774 13.13 -12.14 19.06
CA GLY A 774 12.30 -13.26 19.50
C GLY A 774 12.39 -13.51 21.01
N VAL A 775 13.59 -13.49 21.59
CA VAL A 775 13.81 -13.62 23.04
C VAL A 775 13.16 -12.48 23.80
N LEU A 776 13.29 -11.24 23.33
CA LEU A 776 12.66 -10.08 23.96
C LEU A 776 11.13 -10.14 23.92
N LEU A 777 10.56 -10.58 22.80
CA LEU A 777 9.11 -10.77 22.67
C LEU A 777 8.57 -11.86 23.60
N ALA A 778 9.25 -12.99 23.68
CA ALA A 778 8.88 -14.09 24.57
C ALA A 778 8.90 -13.66 26.03
N ALA A 779 9.95 -12.97 26.43
CA ALA A 779 10.12 -12.45 27.77
C ALA A 779 9.06 -11.37 28.13
N HIS A 780 8.71 -10.51 27.17
CA HIS A 780 7.63 -9.52 27.39
C HIS A 780 6.27 -10.21 27.53
N LYS A 781 5.93 -11.20 26.69
CA LYS A 781 4.68 -11.96 26.78
C LYS A 781 4.54 -12.66 28.14
N ALA A 782 5.62 -13.19 28.68
CA ALA A 782 5.62 -13.85 29.98
C ALA A 782 5.36 -12.89 31.15
N SER A 783 5.86 -11.64 31.07
CA SER A 783 5.74 -10.65 32.14
C SER A 783 4.51 -9.74 32.03
N ALA A 784 3.84 -9.69 30.87
CA ALA A 784 2.78 -8.72 30.57
C ALA A 784 1.37 -9.32 30.53
N SER A 785 1.14 -10.50 31.12
CA SER A 785 -0.20 -11.08 31.21
C SER A 785 -1.15 -10.15 31.96
N GLY A 786 -2.12 -9.52 31.27
CA GLY A 786 -3.06 -8.54 31.81
C GLY A 786 -2.74 -7.06 31.54
N SER A 787 -1.60 -6.74 30.93
CA SER A 787 -1.22 -5.37 30.59
C SER A 787 -1.99 -4.82 29.36
N SER A 788 -2.45 -3.55 29.46
CA SER A 788 -3.04 -2.80 28.36
C SER A 788 -1.99 -2.29 27.33
N ILE A 789 -0.71 -2.58 27.58
CA ILE A 789 0.42 -2.15 26.73
C ILE A 789 0.59 -3.13 25.58
N LYS A 790 0.61 -2.60 24.36
CA LYS A 790 0.85 -3.35 23.14
C LYS A 790 2.31 -3.22 22.73
N LEU A 791 3.01 -4.36 22.60
CA LEU A 791 4.32 -4.43 21.95
C LEU A 791 4.15 -4.96 20.54
N SER A 792 4.73 -4.29 19.56
CA SER A 792 4.72 -4.71 18.16
C SER A 792 6.10 -4.58 17.53
N LEU A 793 6.41 -5.54 16.64
CA LEU A 793 7.62 -5.57 15.85
C LEU A 793 7.42 -4.89 14.51
N ASP A 794 8.44 -4.15 14.07
CA ASP A 794 8.57 -3.64 12.71
C ASP A 794 9.95 -4.03 12.17
N VAL A 795 9.96 -5.09 11.38
CA VAL A 795 11.18 -5.60 10.73
C VAL A 795 11.43 -4.76 9.47
N ASP A 796 12.66 -4.32 9.28
CA ASP A 796 13.07 -3.39 8.21
C ASP A 796 12.10 -2.18 8.12
N PRO A 797 12.06 -1.33 9.17
CA PRO A 797 11.17 -0.18 9.19
C PRO A 797 11.51 0.79 8.06
N GLU A 798 10.52 1.12 7.25
CA GLU A 798 10.65 2.11 6.17
C GLU A 798 10.45 3.52 6.71
N ASN A 799 9.57 3.69 7.67
CA ASN A 799 9.24 4.97 8.27
C ASN A 799 9.48 4.92 9.78
N MET A 800 10.26 5.85 10.26
CA MET A 800 10.59 5.96 11.70
C MET A 800 9.63 6.89 12.44
N LEU A 801 8.60 7.45 11.80
CA LEU A 801 7.59 8.33 12.39
C LEU A 801 6.54 7.60 13.22
#